data_08535060665f2ce6edc3b1262e936b16
#
_entry.id   08535060665f2ce6edc3b1262e936b16
#
_cell.length_a   1.000
_cell.length_b   1.000
_cell.length_c   1.000
_cell.angle_alpha   90.00
_cell.angle_beta   90.00
_cell.angle_gamma   90.00
#
_symmetry.space_group_name_H-M   'P 1'
#
loop_
_entity.id
_entity.type
_entity.pdbx_description
1 polymer ?
#
loop_
_entity_poly.entity_id
_entity_poly.type
_entity_poly.pdbx_seq_one_letter_code
_entity_poly.pdbx_strand_id
1 'polypeptide(L)'
;MRVYQTNEIKNIALVGSAGSGKTTLAESMLFEAGVIKRRGSVEAKNTVSDYFPVEQEYGYSVFPTVFHVEWNNKKLNIIDCPGSDDFIGGAITALNVTDEAVILINGQYGPEVGTQNNFRYTEKLKKPVIFLVNQLDSDKCDFDNLIANMQEIYGSKCVPVQYPLETGPSFNSLIDVLLMKKYSWKPEGGEPIIEDIPADQMDKAMELHKALVEAAAENDEGLMEKFFEEETLSEDELREGIRKGLVTRSIFPVFCVCAGKSMGVRRLMEFLGNVVPFVDEMPKLHNTRGEEVAPDSKGAESLYFFKTGMEPHIGEVSYFKVMSGCVKTGDDLTNSDRGSKERVGQLYACAGANRIPVDILNAGDLGCMVKLKDVKTGNTLNGKGIDQRFDFIKYPNSKYSRAIEAKSSQETEKLMAALLKMRQEDPTWVVEQSKELKQTIVHGQGEFHLRTLKWRLENNEKLQVTFKEPKIPYRETITKQAKAEYRHKKQSGGAGQFGEVHLIVEPYAEGMPAPTTYKFNGQEFKMNIKGCEERTLPWGGKLVFINSVVGGAIDARFMPAILKGVMDCMERGPLTGSYARDVRVIVYDGKMHPVDSNELSFTLAARHAFSDAFKAAGPKILEPIYDLEVYVPGDYMGDVMSDLQGRRAMIMGMDSEAGYQKLQAKIPLKELANYSISLSSLTGGRASFTTKFASYELVPNDLQQKLIAEHEAEVKDEEE
;
A
#
# COMPACT_ATOMS: atom_id res chain seq x y z
N MET A 1 -11.66 -11.43 -32.25
CA MET A 1 -12.32 -11.88 -31.02
C MET A 1 -13.81 -11.47 -31.10
N ARG A 2 -14.76 -12.30 -30.65
CA ARG A 2 -16.16 -11.92 -30.57
C ARG A 2 -16.41 -10.89 -29.48
N VAL A 3 -17.52 -10.17 -29.55
CA VAL A 3 -17.96 -9.26 -28.47
C VAL A 3 -18.72 -10.09 -27.42
N TYR A 4 -18.25 -10.02 -26.17
CA TYR A 4 -18.86 -10.70 -25.03
C TYR A 4 -19.84 -9.77 -24.31
N GLN A 5 -20.96 -10.33 -23.86
CA GLN A 5 -21.93 -9.62 -23.03
C GLN A 5 -21.54 -9.70 -21.57
N THR A 6 -22.05 -8.80 -20.73
CA THR A 6 -21.73 -8.73 -19.29
C THR A 6 -21.92 -10.07 -18.58
N ASN A 7 -22.97 -10.82 -18.90
CA ASN A 7 -23.26 -12.16 -18.37
C ASN A 7 -22.44 -13.30 -19.00
N GLU A 8 -21.46 -12.99 -19.82
CA GLU A 8 -20.51 -13.95 -20.40
C GLU A 8 -19.07 -13.70 -19.91
N ILE A 9 -18.87 -12.66 -19.08
CA ILE A 9 -17.57 -12.20 -18.61
C ILE A 9 -17.38 -12.62 -17.15
N LYS A 10 -16.18 -13.12 -16.84
CA LYS A 10 -15.69 -13.44 -15.49
C LYS A 10 -14.36 -12.72 -15.27
N ASN A 11 -14.19 -12.11 -14.10
CA ASN A 11 -12.96 -11.41 -13.74
C ASN A 11 -12.35 -12.07 -12.51
N ILE A 12 -11.16 -12.62 -12.64
CA ILE A 12 -10.54 -13.52 -11.69
C ILE A 12 -9.15 -13.02 -11.32
N ALA A 13 -8.86 -12.92 -10.02
CA ALA A 13 -7.50 -12.68 -9.52
C ALA A 13 -6.85 -14.01 -9.09
N LEU A 14 -5.67 -14.32 -9.61
CA LEU A 14 -4.81 -15.39 -9.10
C LEU A 14 -3.91 -14.80 -8.03
N VAL A 15 -4.15 -15.16 -6.78
CA VAL A 15 -3.39 -14.68 -5.61
C VAL A 15 -2.87 -15.85 -4.78
N GLY A 16 -1.99 -15.59 -3.83
CA GLY A 16 -1.37 -16.61 -2.99
C GLY A 16 0.12 -16.35 -2.79
N SER A 17 0.77 -17.16 -1.98
CA SER A 17 2.19 -17.02 -1.63
C SER A 17 3.13 -17.10 -2.83
N ALA A 18 4.33 -16.57 -2.68
CA ALA A 18 5.42 -16.79 -3.65
C ALA A 18 5.68 -18.29 -3.79
N GLY A 19 5.92 -18.76 -5.01
CA GLY A 19 6.18 -20.17 -5.28
C GLY A 19 4.94 -21.08 -5.27
N SER A 20 3.71 -20.57 -5.06
CA SER A 20 2.49 -21.39 -5.13
C SER A 20 2.10 -21.82 -6.55
N GLY A 21 2.76 -21.28 -7.58
CA GLY A 21 2.58 -21.66 -8.99
C GLY A 21 1.51 -20.88 -9.74
N LYS A 22 1.21 -19.65 -9.34
CA LYS A 22 0.24 -18.76 -10.01
C LYS A 22 0.58 -18.55 -11.49
N THR A 23 1.79 -18.11 -11.78
CA THR A 23 2.28 -17.88 -13.16
C THR A 23 2.29 -19.18 -13.98
N THR A 24 2.66 -20.31 -13.35
CA THR A 24 2.58 -21.62 -14.01
C THR A 24 1.15 -22.01 -14.34
N LEU A 25 0.19 -21.70 -13.45
CA LEU A 25 -1.22 -21.91 -13.72
C LEU A 25 -1.71 -21.01 -14.87
N ALA A 26 -1.33 -19.72 -14.86
CA ALA A 26 -1.64 -18.78 -15.94
C ALA A 26 -1.17 -19.30 -17.30
N GLU A 27 0.10 -19.76 -17.40
CA GLU A 27 0.65 -20.39 -18.60
C GLU A 27 -0.14 -21.63 -19.04
N SER A 28 -0.54 -22.47 -18.08
CA SER A 28 -1.32 -23.66 -18.36
C SER A 28 -2.73 -23.33 -18.83
N MET A 29 -3.40 -22.34 -18.26
CA MET A 29 -4.73 -21.88 -18.72
C MET A 29 -4.68 -21.31 -20.14
N LEU A 30 -3.67 -20.49 -20.45
CA LEU A 30 -3.44 -19.95 -21.79
C LEU A 30 -3.16 -21.07 -22.83
N PHE A 31 -2.41 -22.08 -22.43
CA PHE A 31 -2.09 -23.23 -23.29
C PHE A 31 -3.32 -24.11 -23.54
N GLU A 32 -4.07 -24.48 -22.49
CA GLU A 32 -5.26 -25.32 -22.61
C GLU A 32 -6.39 -24.62 -23.39
N ALA A 33 -6.48 -23.30 -23.30
CA ALA A 33 -7.39 -22.49 -24.10
C ALA A 33 -6.91 -22.24 -25.54
N GLY A 34 -5.73 -22.71 -25.91
CA GLY A 34 -5.17 -22.55 -27.26
C GLY A 34 -4.69 -21.14 -27.59
N VAL A 35 -4.57 -20.26 -26.59
CA VAL A 35 -4.07 -18.88 -26.78
C VAL A 35 -2.59 -18.89 -27.10
N ILE A 36 -1.84 -19.77 -26.46
CA ILE A 36 -0.41 -20.02 -26.75
C ILE A 36 -0.20 -21.44 -27.24
N LYS A 37 0.72 -21.61 -28.18
CA LYS A 37 1.05 -22.92 -28.78
C LYS A 37 2.01 -23.77 -27.93
N ARG A 38 2.77 -23.14 -27.05
CA ARG A 38 3.73 -23.76 -26.18
C ARG A 38 3.76 -23.03 -24.85
N ARG A 39 3.76 -23.77 -23.75
CA ARG A 39 3.91 -23.19 -22.41
C ARG A 39 5.33 -22.62 -22.23
N GLY A 40 5.40 -21.43 -21.63
CA GLY A 40 6.61 -20.94 -21.03
C GLY A 40 6.86 -21.53 -19.64
N SER A 41 7.98 -21.20 -19.05
CA SER A 41 8.27 -21.45 -17.65
C SER A 41 9.05 -20.29 -17.02
N VAL A 42 8.91 -20.12 -15.71
CA VAL A 42 9.63 -19.08 -14.97
C VAL A 42 11.14 -19.29 -15.08
N GLU A 43 11.59 -20.54 -15.02
CA GLU A 43 13.01 -20.93 -15.14
C GLU A 43 13.57 -20.59 -16.53
N ALA A 44 12.77 -20.78 -17.57
CA ALA A 44 13.16 -20.42 -18.93
C ALA A 44 12.99 -18.92 -19.25
N LYS A 45 12.44 -18.12 -18.31
CA LYS A 45 12.23 -16.67 -18.43
C LYS A 45 11.38 -16.28 -19.65
N ASN A 46 10.41 -17.09 -20.03
CA ASN A 46 9.62 -16.94 -21.24
C ASN A 46 8.11 -17.08 -21.04
N THR A 47 7.63 -16.82 -19.84
CA THR A 47 6.19 -16.81 -19.53
C THR A 47 5.52 -15.56 -20.12
N VAL A 48 4.23 -15.66 -20.36
CA VAL A 48 3.39 -14.54 -20.84
C VAL A 48 3.22 -13.48 -19.75
N SER A 49 3.22 -13.89 -18.48
CA SER A 49 3.01 -13.00 -17.35
C SER A 49 4.26 -12.21 -16.96
N ASP A 50 5.41 -12.89 -16.81
CA ASP A 50 6.65 -12.27 -16.33
C ASP A 50 7.51 -11.82 -17.52
N TYR A 51 7.08 -10.79 -18.23
CA TYR A 51 7.74 -10.32 -19.44
C TYR A 51 8.60 -9.06 -19.26
N PHE A 52 8.53 -8.41 -18.11
CA PHE A 52 9.38 -7.29 -17.80
C PHE A 52 10.82 -7.75 -17.48
N PRO A 53 11.85 -7.02 -17.94
CA PRO A 53 13.24 -7.40 -17.71
C PRO A 53 13.58 -7.64 -16.23
N VAL A 54 13.01 -6.88 -15.31
CA VAL A 54 13.23 -7.05 -13.88
C VAL A 54 12.65 -8.37 -13.35
N GLU A 55 11.51 -8.82 -13.87
CA GLU A 55 10.89 -10.09 -13.50
C GLU A 55 11.72 -11.26 -14.00
N GLN A 56 12.20 -11.16 -15.23
CA GLN A 56 13.08 -12.15 -15.83
C GLN A 56 14.45 -12.22 -15.13
N GLU A 57 14.97 -11.08 -14.64
CA GLU A 57 16.22 -11.05 -13.89
C GLU A 57 16.07 -11.74 -12.53
N TYR A 58 15.01 -11.44 -11.80
CA TYR A 58 14.81 -11.98 -10.48
C TYR A 58 14.13 -13.35 -10.45
N GLY A 59 13.46 -13.76 -11.53
CA GLY A 59 12.73 -15.03 -11.61
C GLY A 59 11.44 -15.07 -10.82
N TYR A 60 10.80 -13.91 -10.59
CA TYR A 60 9.44 -13.82 -10.01
C TYR A 60 8.70 -12.56 -10.43
N SER A 61 7.37 -12.66 -10.34
CA SER A 61 6.46 -11.58 -10.69
C SER A 61 6.62 -10.36 -9.77
N VAL A 62 6.70 -9.19 -10.38
CA VAL A 62 6.76 -7.88 -9.73
C VAL A 62 5.45 -7.12 -9.95
N PHE A 63 4.86 -7.26 -11.13
CA PHE A 63 3.64 -6.57 -11.52
C PHE A 63 2.49 -7.54 -11.73
N PRO A 64 1.24 -7.11 -11.45
CA PRO A 64 0.07 -7.89 -11.85
C PRO A 64 -0.04 -7.89 -13.38
N THR A 65 -0.22 -9.05 -13.98
CA THR A 65 -0.35 -9.20 -15.44
C THR A 65 -1.76 -9.61 -15.82
N VAL A 66 -2.37 -8.85 -16.73
CA VAL A 66 -3.73 -9.07 -17.21
C VAL A 66 -3.71 -9.87 -18.50
N PHE A 67 -4.48 -10.95 -18.55
CA PHE A 67 -4.72 -11.72 -19.75
C PHE A 67 -6.15 -12.25 -19.77
N HIS A 68 -6.58 -12.86 -20.86
CA HIS A 68 -7.87 -13.52 -20.94
C HIS A 68 -7.75 -14.86 -21.64
N VAL A 69 -8.71 -15.72 -21.34
CA VAL A 69 -8.94 -16.96 -22.08
C VAL A 69 -10.42 -17.04 -22.48
N GLU A 70 -10.67 -17.61 -23.65
CA GLU A 70 -12.02 -17.93 -24.11
C GLU A 70 -12.29 -19.42 -23.80
N TRP A 71 -13.28 -19.69 -22.97
CA TRP A 71 -13.60 -21.05 -22.55
C TRP A 71 -15.13 -21.26 -22.47
N ASN A 72 -15.64 -22.29 -23.16
CA ASN A 72 -17.05 -22.63 -23.18
C ASN A 72 -17.99 -21.42 -23.42
N ASN A 73 -17.67 -20.62 -24.43
CA ASN A 73 -18.40 -19.39 -24.78
C ASN A 73 -18.38 -18.29 -23.69
N LYS A 74 -17.50 -18.36 -22.73
CA LYS A 74 -17.24 -17.32 -21.72
C LYS A 74 -15.86 -16.70 -21.95
N LYS A 75 -15.74 -15.43 -21.54
CA LYS A 75 -14.47 -14.73 -21.46
C LYS A 75 -14.03 -14.71 -20.00
N LEU A 76 -12.94 -15.37 -19.69
CA LEU A 76 -12.30 -15.33 -18.39
C LEU A 76 -11.16 -14.32 -18.44
N ASN A 77 -11.36 -13.13 -17.89
CA ASN A 77 -10.27 -12.18 -17.65
C ASN A 77 -9.54 -12.60 -16.37
N ILE A 78 -8.26 -12.73 -16.44
CA ILE A 78 -7.43 -13.25 -15.36
C ILE A 78 -6.32 -12.26 -15.08
N ILE A 79 -6.08 -11.99 -13.81
CA ILE A 79 -4.95 -11.18 -13.35
C ILE A 79 -4.03 -12.07 -12.53
N ASP A 80 -2.85 -12.39 -13.09
CA ASP A 80 -1.77 -13.07 -12.38
C ASP A 80 -1.03 -12.08 -11.49
N CYS A 81 -1.04 -12.32 -10.18
CA CYS A 81 -0.54 -11.37 -9.17
C CYS A 81 0.81 -11.81 -8.61
N PRO A 82 1.69 -10.85 -8.27
CA PRO A 82 2.88 -11.15 -7.49
C PRO A 82 2.56 -11.88 -6.20
N GLY A 83 3.40 -12.83 -5.82
CA GLY A 83 3.20 -13.64 -4.60
C GLY A 83 3.98 -13.14 -3.38
N SER A 84 4.92 -12.21 -3.56
CA SER A 84 5.67 -11.62 -2.46
C SER A 84 4.88 -10.47 -1.82
N ASP A 85 4.90 -10.40 -0.49
CA ASP A 85 4.27 -9.31 0.27
C ASP A 85 4.87 -7.94 -0.04
N ASP A 86 6.09 -7.89 -0.52
CA ASP A 86 6.72 -6.64 -0.99
C ASP A 86 6.00 -6.04 -2.21
N PHE A 87 5.28 -6.85 -2.98
CA PHE A 87 4.49 -6.44 -4.14
C PHE A 87 2.98 -6.60 -3.93
N ILE A 88 2.53 -6.61 -2.68
CA ILE A 88 1.11 -6.78 -2.31
C ILE A 88 0.18 -5.78 -3.00
N GLY A 89 0.70 -4.61 -3.39
CA GLY A 89 -0.04 -3.61 -4.16
C GLY A 89 -0.66 -4.18 -5.44
N GLY A 90 0.04 -5.08 -6.11
CA GLY A 90 -0.46 -5.76 -7.32
C GLY A 90 -1.66 -6.65 -7.03
N ALA A 91 -1.62 -7.44 -5.96
CA ALA A 91 -2.74 -8.27 -5.53
C ALA A 91 -3.95 -7.43 -5.08
N ILE A 92 -3.71 -6.34 -4.33
CA ILE A 92 -4.77 -5.41 -3.91
C ILE A 92 -5.44 -4.77 -5.12
N THR A 93 -4.66 -4.32 -6.11
CA THR A 93 -5.19 -3.77 -7.35
C THR A 93 -6.08 -4.79 -8.06
N ALA A 94 -5.61 -6.03 -8.24
CA ALA A 94 -6.36 -7.10 -8.88
C ALA A 94 -7.66 -7.40 -8.13
N LEU A 95 -7.60 -7.59 -6.81
CA LEU A 95 -8.78 -7.88 -5.98
C LEU A 95 -9.84 -6.76 -6.00
N ASN A 96 -9.44 -5.50 -6.22
CA ASN A 96 -10.41 -4.40 -6.34
C ASN A 96 -11.18 -4.41 -7.66
N VAL A 97 -10.58 -4.89 -8.74
CA VAL A 97 -11.16 -4.81 -10.09
C VAL A 97 -11.71 -6.13 -10.60
N THR A 98 -11.33 -7.25 -10.00
CA THR A 98 -11.89 -8.57 -10.29
C THR A 98 -13.11 -8.88 -9.42
N ASP A 99 -13.86 -9.90 -9.79
CA ASP A 99 -15.09 -10.27 -9.11
C ASP A 99 -14.85 -11.47 -8.17
N GLU A 100 -13.88 -12.33 -8.47
CA GLU A 100 -13.47 -13.48 -7.66
C GLU A 100 -11.97 -13.53 -7.42
N ALA A 101 -11.60 -14.27 -6.37
CA ALA A 101 -10.22 -14.61 -6.06
C ALA A 101 -10.01 -16.13 -6.08
N VAL A 102 -9.04 -16.58 -6.86
CA VAL A 102 -8.49 -17.94 -6.76
C VAL A 102 -7.20 -17.85 -5.96
N ILE A 103 -7.24 -18.41 -4.74
CA ILE A 103 -6.09 -18.40 -3.83
C ILE A 103 -5.35 -19.72 -3.98
N LEU A 104 -4.16 -19.66 -4.58
CA LEU A 104 -3.32 -20.84 -4.75
C LEU A 104 -2.59 -21.19 -3.46
N ILE A 105 -2.63 -22.46 -3.13
CA ILE A 105 -1.96 -23.06 -1.98
C ILE A 105 -0.92 -24.04 -2.50
N ASN A 106 0.27 -23.96 -1.97
CA ASN A 106 1.33 -24.93 -2.25
C ASN A 106 1.01 -26.22 -1.52
N GLY A 107 0.89 -27.34 -2.25
CA GLY A 107 0.57 -28.66 -1.68
C GLY A 107 1.60 -29.18 -0.68
N GLN A 108 2.85 -28.71 -0.77
CA GLN A 108 3.92 -29.09 0.15
C GLN A 108 3.86 -28.32 1.48
N TYR A 109 3.53 -27.02 1.44
CA TYR A 109 3.64 -26.13 2.60
C TYR A 109 2.29 -25.76 3.23
N GLY A 110 1.19 -26.00 2.51
CA GLY A 110 -0.13 -25.58 2.95
C GLY A 110 -0.34 -24.06 2.93
N PRO A 111 -1.27 -23.54 3.74
CA PRO A 111 -1.52 -22.11 3.84
C PRO A 111 -0.34 -21.36 4.47
N GLU A 112 0.39 -20.63 3.65
CA GLU A 112 1.50 -19.77 4.05
C GLU A 112 1.01 -18.37 4.39
N VAL A 113 1.92 -17.50 4.84
CA VAL A 113 1.65 -16.11 5.21
C VAL A 113 1.02 -15.32 4.06
N GLY A 114 1.58 -15.42 2.86
CA GLY A 114 1.02 -14.76 1.68
C GLY A 114 -0.41 -15.23 1.37
N THR A 115 -0.73 -16.50 1.61
CA THR A 115 -2.09 -17.06 1.51
C THR A 115 -3.03 -16.36 2.48
N GLN A 116 -2.63 -16.28 3.75
CA GLN A 116 -3.44 -15.67 4.81
C GLN A 116 -3.61 -14.15 4.60
N ASN A 117 -2.56 -13.45 4.19
CA ASN A 117 -2.62 -12.01 3.88
C ASN A 117 -3.58 -11.75 2.71
N ASN A 118 -3.50 -12.52 1.63
CA ASN A 118 -4.43 -12.39 0.51
C ASN A 118 -5.87 -12.70 0.94
N PHE A 119 -6.10 -13.73 1.75
CA PHE A 119 -7.43 -14.04 2.25
C PHE A 119 -8.03 -12.89 3.07
N ARG A 120 -7.26 -12.24 3.95
CA ARG A 120 -7.72 -11.05 4.70
C ARG A 120 -8.15 -9.91 3.77
N TYR A 121 -7.43 -9.68 2.66
CA TYR A 121 -7.85 -8.69 1.68
C TYR A 121 -9.15 -9.09 0.99
N THR A 122 -9.36 -10.37 0.69
CA THR A 122 -10.65 -10.84 0.15
C THR A 122 -11.79 -10.66 1.15
N GLU A 123 -11.54 -10.86 2.45
CA GLU A 123 -12.53 -10.60 3.51
C GLU A 123 -12.92 -9.13 3.56
N LYS A 124 -11.92 -8.24 3.60
CA LYS A 124 -12.12 -6.79 3.63
C LYS A 124 -12.90 -6.28 2.40
N LEU A 125 -12.66 -6.85 1.24
CA LEU A 125 -13.31 -6.51 -0.02
C LEU A 125 -14.56 -7.34 -0.30
N LYS A 126 -14.93 -8.27 0.58
CA LYS A 126 -16.06 -9.19 0.45
C LYS A 126 -16.05 -9.97 -0.88
N LYS A 127 -14.88 -10.40 -1.32
CA LYS A 127 -14.73 -11.16 -2.57
C LYS A 127 -15.01 -12.65 -2.38
N PRO A 128 -15.72 -13.31 -3.30
CA PRO A 128 -15.76 -14.76 -3.41
C PRO A 128 -14.37 -15.35 -3.46
N VAL A 129 -14.17 -16.51 -2.82
CA VAL A 129 -12.88 -17.19 -2.76
C VAL A 129 -13.02 -18.63 -3.18
N ILE A 130 -12.11 -19.05 -4.06
CA ILE A 130 -11.87 -20.45 -4.41
C ILE A 130 -10.45 -20.76 -3.98
N PHE A 131 -10.27 -21.81 -3.19
CA PHE A 131 -8.94 -22.32 -2.88
C PHE A 131 -8.51 -23.34 -3.93
N LEU A 132 -7.27 -23.27 -4.32
CA LEU A 132 -6.69 -24.15 -5.33
C LEU A 132 -5.39 -24.75 -4.80
N VAL A 133 -5.43 -26.02 -4.44
CA VAL A 133 -4.24 -26.78 -4.03
C VAL A 133 -3.48 -27.19 -5.29
N ASN A 134 -2.26 -26.69 -5.40
CA ASN A 134 -1.35 -26.92 -6.53
C ASN A 134 -0.12 -27.73 -6.08
N GLN A 135 0.66 -28.23 -7.03
CA GLN A 135 1.86 -29.02 -6.77
C GLN A 135 1.60 -30.33 -6.00
N LEU A 136 0.50 -30.98 -6.35
CA LEU A 136 0.13 -32.29 -5.78
C LEU A 136 1.14 -33.41 -6.10
N ASP A 137 2.02 -33.17 -7.06
CA ASP A 137 3.12 -34.05 -7.44
C ASP A 137 4.37 -33.91 -6.56
N SER A 138 4.33 -33.05 -5.54
CA SER A 138 5.37 -32.98 -4.51
C SER A 138 5.34 -34.22 -3.59
N ASP A 139 6.49 -34.81 -3.35
CA ASP A 139 6.67 -35.96 -2.44
C ASP A 139 6.32 -35.65 -0.97
N LYS A 140 6.22 -34.36 -0.65
CA LYS A 140 5.87 -33.89 0.70
C LYS A 140 4.42 -33.41 0.83
N CYS A 141 3.60 -33.62 -0.19
CA CYS A 141 2.18 -33.23 -0.16
C CYS A 141 1.38 -34.27 0.65
N ASP A 142 0.79 -33.80 1.75
CA ASP A 142 -0.21 -34.55 2.54
C ASP A 142 -1.54 -33.79 2.44
N PHE A 143 -2.39 -34.24 1.52
CA PHE A 143 -3.62 -33.54 1.18
C PHE A 143 -4.64 -33.53 2.31
N ASP A 144 -4.83 -34.66 3.02
CA ASP A 144 -5.83 -34.75 4.08
C ASP A 144 -5.46 -33.84 5.28
N ASN A 145 -4.18 -33.83 5.65
CA ASN A 145 -3.68 -32.93 6.69
C ASN A 145 -3.75 -31.45 6.25
N LEU A 146 -3.48 -31.19 4.98
CA LEU A 146 -3.59 -29.83 4.40
C LEU A 146 -5.03 -29.32 4.49
N ILE A 147 -6.03 -30.13 4.14
CA ILE A 147 -7.45 -29.74 4.24
C ILE A 147 -7.84 -29.50 5.70
N ALA A 148 -7.42 -30.34 6.62
CA ALA A 148 -7.68 -30.18 8.07
C ALA A 148 -7.11 -28.82 8.57
N ASN A 149 -5.88 -28.49 8.19
CA ASN A 149 -5.24 -27.20 8.51
C ASN A 149 -5.99 -26.02 7.88
N MET A 150 -6.43 -26.14 6.64
CA MET A 150 -7.25 -25.09 5.99
C MET A 150 -8.57 -24.87 6.72
N GLN A 151 -9.23 -25.93 7.17
CA GLN A 151 -10.49 -25.84 7.93
C GLN A 151 -10.26 -25.24 9.33
N GLU A 152 -9.11 -25.50 9.95
CA GLU A 152 -8.74 -24.84 11.21
C GLU A 152 -8.55 -23.33 11.03
N ILE A 153 -7.91 -22.89 9.94
CA ILE A 153 -7.59 -21.48 9.69
C ILE A 153 -8.80 -20.71 9.13
N TYR A 154 -9.52 -21.25 8.15
CA TYR A 154 -10.58 -20.58 7.40
C TYR A 154 -12.00 -21.04 7.75
N GLY A 155 -12.13 -22.04 8.64
CA GLY A 155 -13.39 -22.58 9.11
C GLY A 155 -13.96 -23.70 8.23
N SER A 156 -15.09 -24.26 8.68
CA SER A 156 -15.81 -25.34 8.00
C SER A 156 -16.36 -24.98 6.61
N LYS A 157 -16.30 -23.68 6.25
CA LYS A 157 -16.64 -23.18 4.91
C LYS A 157 -15.69 -23.67 3.80
N CYS A 158 -14.49 -24.14 4.16
CA CYS A 158 -13.56 -24.78 3.23
C CYS A 158 -14.07 -26.20 2.91
N VAL A 159 -14.69 -26.34 1.75
CA VAL A 159 -15.32 -27.59 1.31
C VAL A 159 -14.57 -28.15 0.11
N PRO A 160 -13.97 -29.34 0.21
CA PRO A 160 -13.33 -30.00 -0.92
C PRO A 160 -14.34 -30.32 -2.03
N VAL A 161 -14.08 -29.81 -3.23
CA VAL A 161 -14.80 -30.20 -4.45
C VAL A 161 -14.06 -31.33 -5.16
N GLN A 162 -12.77 -31.44 -4.89
CA GLN A 162 -11.90 -32.47 -5.46
C GLN A 162 -10.90 -32.97 -4.42
N TYR A 163 -10.47 -34.23 -4.57
CA TYR A 163 -9.35 -34.77 -3.82
C TYR A 163 -8.49 -35.68 -4.71
N PRO A 164 -7.15 -35.71 -4.53
CA PRO A 164 -6.27 -36.62 -5.25
C PRO A 164 -6.41 -38.06 -4.76
N LEU A 165 -6.28 -39.02 -5.65
CA LEU A 165 -6.17 -40.45 -5.26
C LEU A 165 -4.81 -40.75 -4.62
N GLU A 166 -3.77 -40.19 -5.19
CA GLU A 166 -2.38 -40.24 -4.70
C GLU A 166 -1.74 -38.90 -4.82
N THR A 167 -0.82 -38.54 -3.92
CA THR A 167 0.04 -37.37 -4.00
C THR A 167 1.49 -37.79 -4.25
N GLY A 168 2.35 -36.84 -4.61
CA GLY A 168 3.74 -37.12 -4.91
C GLY A 168 3.99 -37.38 -6.39
N PRO A 169 5.18 -37.87 -6.76
CA PRO A 169 5.60 -38.06 -8.16
C PRO A 169 4.65 -38.93 -9.00
N SER A 170 3.86 -39.81 -8.35
CA SER A 170 2.86 -40.67 -8.99
C SER A 170 1.52 -40.00 -9.25
N PHE A 171 1.33 -38.73 -8.79
CA PHE A 171 0.08 -37.98 -9.00
C PHE A 171 -0.33 -37.95 -10.48
N ASN A 172 -1.47 -38.54 -10.77
CA ASN A 172 -2.05 -38.59 -12.11
C ASN A 172 -3.57 -38.62 -12.14
N SER A 173 -4.22 -38.66 -10.96
CA SER A 173 -5.67 -38.77 -10.91
C SER A 173 -6.29 -38.13 -9.67
N LEU A 174 -7.52 -37.66 -9.80
CA LEU A 174 -8.33 -37.06 -8.75
C LEU A 174 -9.80 -37.50 -8.87
N ILE A 175 -10.52 -37.39 -7.78
CA ILE A 175 -11.98 -37.51 -7.73
C ILE A 175 -12.60 -36.14 -7.64
N ASP A 176 -13.57 -35.85 -8.52
CA ASP A 176 -14.44 -34.68 -8.47
C ASP A 176 -15.76 -35.06 -7.83
N VAL A 177 -16.01 -34.58 -6.61
CA VAL A 177 -17.19 -34.92 -5.84
C VAL A 177 -18.42 -34.10 -6.22
N LEU A 178 -18.26 -33.01 -6.99
CA LEU A 178 -19.39 -32.30 -7.56
C LEU A 178 -20.03 -33.12 -8.69
N LEU A 179 -19.21 -33.66 -9.59
CA LEU A 179 -19.65 -34.44 -10.74
C LEU A 179 -19.70 -35.94 -10.48
N MET A 180 -19.19 -36.40 -9.34
CA MET A 180 -19.06 -37.80 -8.97
C MET A 180 -18.36 -38.63 -10.05
N LYS A 181 -17.19 -38.14 -10.50
CA LYS A 181 -16.33 -38.76 -11.51
C LYS A 181 -14.87 -38.75 -11.11
N LYS A 182 -14.15 -39.75 -11.62
CA LYS A 182 -12.69 -39.83 -11.56
C LYS A 182 -12.10 -39.19 -12.81
N TYR A 183 -11.12 -38.32 -12.62
CA TYR A 183 -10.31 -37.72 -13.66
C TYR A 183 -8.89 -38.29 -13.59
N SER A 184 -8.39 -38.78 -14.70
CA SER A 184 -6.99 -39.30 -14.77
C SER A 184 -6.29 -38.75 -16.01
N TRP A 185 -4.97 -38.66 -15.93
CA TRP A 185 -4.13 -38.11 -16.99
C TRP A 185 -2.96 -39.02 -17.29
N LYS A 186 -2.46 -38.93 -18.52
CA LYS A 186 -1.13 -39.44 -18.89
C LYS A 186 -0.04 -38.59 -18.22
N PRO A 187 1.19 -39.12 -18.07
CA PRO A 187 2.30 -38.37 -17.44
C PRO A 187 2.58 -37.00 -18.06
N GLU A 188 2.35 -36.83 -19.34
CA GLU A 188 2.51 -35.58 -20.10
C GLU A 188 1.35 -34.58 -19.93
N GLY A 189 0.31 -34.95 -19.19
CA GLY A 189 -0.90 -34.15 -19.02
C GLY A 189 -1.84 -34.22 -20.23
N GLY A 190 -2.55 -33.12 -20.51
CA GLY A 190 -3.47 -32.99 -21.63
C GLY A 190 -4.93 -33.26 -21.26
N GLU A 191 -5.68 -33.84 -22.19
CA GLU A 191 -7.08 -34.15 -22.01
C GLU A 191 -7.28 -35.25 -20.96
N PRO A 192 -8.17 -35.06 -19.95
CA PRO A 192 -8.41 -36.09 -18.96
C PRO A 192 -9.18 -37.28 -19.50
N ILE A 193 -8.91 -38.45 -18.98
CA ILE A 193 -9.75 -39.62 -19.10
C ILE A 193 -10.75 -39.57 -17.94
N ILE A 194 -12.06 -39.56 -18.25
CA ILE A 194 -13.12 -39.47 -17.26
C ILE A 194 -13.75 -40.83 -17.08
N GLU A 195 -13.75 -41.34 -15.84
CA GLU A 195 -14.21 -42.66 -15.49
C GLU A 195 -15.13 -42.62 -14.28
N ASP A 196 -15.80 -43.70 -13.99
CA ASP A 196 -16.55 -43.88 -12.74
C ASP A 196 -15.60 -43.97 -11.55
N ILE A 197 -16.08 -43.60 -10.37
CA ILE A 197 -15.30 -43.64 -9.15
C ILE A 197 -15.01 -45.09 -8.78
N PRO A 198 -13.78 -45.49 -8.43
CA PRO A 198 -13.45 -46.80 -7.96
C PRO A 198 -14.25 -47.20 -6.70
N ALA A 199 -14.64 -48.46 -6.58
CA ALA A 199 -15.49 -48.94 -5.48
C ALA A 199 -14.91 -48.68 -4.09
N ASP A 200 -13.58 -48.72 -3.95
CA ASP A 200 -12.86 -48.45 -2.69
C ASP A 200 -12.82 -46.96 -2.31
N GLN A 201 -13.15 -46.08 -3.25
CA GLN A 201 -13.20 -44.59 -3.05
C GLN A 201 -14.64 -44.09 -2.91
N MET A 202 -15.63 -44.92 -3.19
CA MET A 202 -17.03 -44.49 -3.27
C MET A 202 -17.53 -43.91 -1.94
N ASP A 203 -17.22 -44.53 -0.83
CA ASP A 203 -17.68 -44.09 0.51
C ASP A 203 -17.13 -42.71 0.85
N LYS A 204 -15.81 -42.44 0.64
CA LYS A 204 -15.19 -41.15 0.84
C LYS A 204 -15.78 -40.11 -0.09
N ALA A 205 -15.98 -40.46 -1.37
CA ALA A 205 -16.57 -39.54 -2.36
C ALA A 205 -18.01 -39.15 -2.01
N MET A 206 -18.83 -40.09 -1.55
CA MET A 206 -20.21 -39.82 -1.14
C MET A 206 -20.29 -39.00 0.14
N GLU A 207 -19.41 -39.20 1.10
CA GLU A 207 -19.31 -38.38 2.32
C GLU A 207 -19.00 -36.93 1.97
N LEU A 208 -17.97 -36.67 1.15
CA LEU A 208 -17.61 -35.35 0.70
C LEU A 208 -18.65 -34.70 -0.22
N HIS A 209 -19.30 -35.50 -1.09
CA HIS A 209 -20.41 -35.03 -1.92
C HIS A 209 -21.57 -34.55 -1.05
N LYS A 210 -21.97 -35.35 -0.03
CA LYS A 210 -23.03 -34.94 0.90
C LYS A 210 -22.70 -33.64 1.64
N ALA A 211 -21.47 -33.49 2.12
CA ALA A 211 -21.02 -32.26 2.76
C ALA A 211 -21.07 -31.06 1.80
N LEU A 212 -20.71 -31.25 0.52
CA LEU A 212 -20.81 -30.21 -0.51
C LEU A 212 -22.25 -29.84 -0.81
N VAL A 213 -23.16 -30.82 -0.92
CA VAL A 213 -24.60 -30.60 -1.16
C VAL A 213 -25.23 -29.84 0.01
N GLU A 214 -24.92 -30.23 1.25
CA GLU A 214 -25.40 -29.56 2.46
C GLU A 214 -24.94 -28.10 2.49
N ALA A 215 -23.64 -27.85 2.30
CA ALA A 215 -23.09 -26.51 2.26
C ALA A 215 -23.68 -25.64 1.14
N ALA A 216 -24.00 -26.22 -0.02
CA ALA A 216 -24.64 -25.51 -1.12
C ALA A 216 -26.12 -25.21 -0.82
N ALA A 217 -26.86 -26.17 -0.24
CA ALA A 217 -28.26 -26.03 0.11
C ALA A 217 -28.52 -24.93 1.15
N GLU A 218 -27.59 -24.74 2.11
CA GLU A 218 -27.68 -23.69 3.15
C GLU A 218 -27.82 -22.26 2.59
N ASN A 219 -27.51 -22.04 1.32
CA ASN A 219 -27.52 -20.71 0.70
C ASN A 219 -28.86 -20.32 0.05
N ASP A 220 -29.84 -21.18 0.06
CA ASP A 220 -31.15 -20.95 -0.55
C ASP A 220 -32.24 -21.77 0.14
N GLU A 221 -33.34 -21.11 0.53
CA GLU A 221 -34.45 -21.78 1.24
C GLU A 221 -35.06 -22.92 0.43
N GLY A 222 -35.24 -22.75 -0.88
CA GLY A 222 -35.81 -23.76 -1.75
C GLY A 222 -34.88 -24.97 -1.96
N LEU A 223 -33.56 -24.72 -2.04
CA LEU A 223 -32.56 -25.79 -2.11
C LEU A 223 -32.48 -26.56 -0.78
N MET A 224 -32.64 -25.85 0.34
CA MET A 224 -32.65 -26.47 1.66
C MET A 224 -33.88 -27.34 1.88
N GLU A 225 -35.07 -26.88 1.50
CA GLU A 225 -36.31 -27.69 1.54
C GLU A 225 -36.15 -28.97 0.72
N LYS A 226 -35.65 -28.85 -0.50
CA LYS A 226 -35.42 -29.98 -1.39
C LYS A 226 -34.39 -30.96 -0.82
N PHE A 227 -33.31 -30.47 -0.22
CA PHE A 227 -32.30 -31.32 0.43
C PHE A 227 -32.89 -32.10 1.60
N PHE A 228 -33.81 -31.52 2.39
CA PHE A 228 -34.49 -32.24 3.47
C PHE A 228 -35.46 -33.30 2.95
N GLU A 229 -36.02 -33.12 1.77
CA GLU A 229 -36.96 -34.10 1.17
C GLU A 229 -36.24 -35.25 0.43
N GLU A 230 -35.21 -34.89 -0.36
CA GLU A 230 -34.56 -35.83 -1.29
C GLU A 230 -33.16 -36.28 -0.86
N GLU A 231 -32.58 -35.64 0.19
CA GLU A 231 -31.19 -35.80 0.66
C GLU A 231 -30.11 -35.55 -0.40
N THR A 232 -30.48 -34.94 -1.53
CA THR A 232 -29.59 -34.60 -2.65
C THR A 232 -30.09 -33.41 -3.42
N LEU A 233 -29.24 -32.86 -4.31
CA LEU A 233 -29.56 -31.83 -5.30
C LEU A 233 -29.09 -32.30 -6.67
N SER A 234 -29.82 -31.86 -7.73
CA SER A 234 -29.30 -32.03 -9.09
C SER A 234 -28.02 -31.24 -9.32
N GLU A 235 -27.26 -31.55 -10.36
CA GLU A 235 -26.00 -30.87 -10.67
C GLU A 235 -26.21 -29.36 -10.85
N ASP A 236 -27.27 -28.93 -11.56
CA ASP A 236 -27.57 -27.52 -11.79
C ASP A 236 -27.92 -26.79 -10.48
N GLU A 237 -28.73 -27.40 -9.62
CA GLU A 237 -29.07 -26.86 -8.31
C GLU A 237 -27.85 -26.78 -7.37
N LEU A 238 -26.98 -27.80 -7.41
CA LEU A 238 -25.74 -27.79 -6.65
C LEU A 238 -24.81 -26.64 -7.13
N ARG A 239 -24.70 -26.46 -8.44
CA ARG A 239 -23.94 -25.33 -9.02
C ARG A 239 -24.52 -23.97 -8.62
N GLU A 240 -25.84 -23.83 -8.61
CA GLU A 240 -26.54 -22.63 -8.16
C GLU A 240 -26.31 -22.35 -6.68
N GLY A 241 -26.43 -23.36 -5.82
CA GLY A 241 -26.16 -23.23 -4.39
C GLY A 241 -24.73 -22.81 -4.09
N ILE A 242 -23.75 -23.41 -4.78
CA ILE A 242 -22.34 -23.03 -4.67
C ILE A 242 -22.15 -21.56 -5.13
N ARG A 243 -22.77 -21.14 -6.22
CA ARG A 243 -22.70 -19.77 -6.72
C ARG A 243 -23.22 -18.76 -5.69
N LYS A 244 -24.40 -19.01 -5.12
CA LYS A 244 -24.96 -18.19 -4.04
C LYS A 244 -24.03 -18.15 -2.81
N GLY A 245 -23.49 -19.29 -2.43
CA GLY A 245 -22.54 -19.41 -1.33
C GLY A 245 -21.21 -18.68 -1.57
N LEU A 246 -20.75 -18.60 -2.80
CA LEU A 246 -19.59 -17.80 -3.17
C LEU A 246 -19.86 -16.30 -2.99
N VAL A 247 -21.00 -15.79 -3.45
CA VAL A 247 -21.40 -14.38 -3.30
C VAL A 247 -21.51 -13.99 -1.82
N THR A 248 -22.14 -14.84 -1.00
CA THR A 248 -22.33 -14.61 0.44
C THR A 248 -21.11 -14.94 1.28
N ARG A 249 -20.08 -15.59 0.68
CA ARG A 249 -18.87 -16.08 1.36
C ARG A 249 -19.21 -17.11 2.47
N SER A 250 -20.24 -17.89 2.28
CA SER A 250 -20.61 -19.00 3.15
C SER A 250 -19.92 -20.31 2.77
N ILE A 251 -19.42 -20.42 1.53
CA ILE A 251 -18.67 -21.57 1.03
C ILE A 251 -17.37 -21.11 0.35
N PHE A 252 -16.30 -21.85 0.59
CA PHE A 252 -15.00 -21.71 -0.07
C PHE A 252 -14.63 -23.06 -0.71
N PRO A 253 -14.97 -23.26 -1.99
CA PRO A 253 -14.66 -24.50 -2.68
C PRO A 253 -13.16 -24.73 -2.79
N VAL A 254 -12.71 -25.98 -2.57
CA VAL A 254 -11.29 -26.36 -2.70
C VAL A 254 -11.11 -27.27 -3.90
N PHE A 255 -10.29 -26.82 -4.85
CA PHE A 255 -9.94 -27.55 -6.07
C PHE A 255 -8.49 -28.06 -6.01
N CYS A 256 -8.18 -28.99 -6.89
CA CYS A 256 -6.91 -29.67 -7.02
C CYS A 256 -6.34 -29.51 -8.43
N VAL A 257 -5.06 -29.11 -8.54
CA VAL A 257 -4.35 -29.05 -9.81
C VAL A 257 -2.88 -29.44 -9.66
N CYS A 258 -2.29 -29.88 -10.77
CA CYS A 258 -0.85 -29.87 -10.97
C CYS A 258 -0.56 -29.00 -12.20
N ALA A 259 -0.45 -27.68 -11.97
CA ALA A 259 -0.31 -26.68 -13.03
C ALA A 259 0.91 -26.95 -13.94
N GLY A 260 2.02 -27.41 -13.37
CA GLY A 260 3.23 -27.76 -14.13
C GLY A 260 3.02 -28.87 -15.18
N LYS A 261 2.02 -29.73 -14.98
CA LYS A 261 1.63 -30.80 -15.90
C LYS A 261 0.29 -30.56 -16.59
N SER A 262 -0.34 -29.40 -16.42
CA SER A 262 -1.70 -29.06 -16.90
C SER A 262 -2.79 -30.03 -16.42
N MET A 263 -2.59 -30.78 -15.34
CA MET A 263 -3.57 -31.69 -14.79
C MET A 263 -4.56 -30.91 -13.92
N GLY A 264 -5.87 -31.10 -14.14
CA GLY A 264 -6.96 -30.42 -13.44
C GLY A 264 -7.33 -29.03 -13.99
N VAL A 265 -6.49 -28.41 -14.83
CA VAL A 265 -6.66 -27.02 -15.29
C VAL A 265 -7.92 -26.82 -16.13
N ARG A 266 -8.25 -27.73 -17.06
CA ARG A 266 -9.47 -27.67 -17.87
C ARG A 266 -10.73 -27.73 -17.02
N ARG A 267 -10.75 -28.60 -16.00
CA ARG A 267 -11.88 -28.73 -15.09
C ARG A 267 -12.04 -27.50 -14.21
N LEU A 268 -10.92 -26.88 -13.78
CA LEU A 268 -10.95 -25.59 -13.09
C LEU A 268 -11.56 -24.51 -13.99
N MET A 269 -11.11 -24.38 -15.25
CA MET A 269 -11.66 -23.39 -16.18
C MET A 269 -13.14 -23.61 -16.47
N GLU A 270 -13.59 -24.85 -16.54
CA GLU A 270 -15.00 -25.19 -16.68
C GLU A 270 -15.81 -24.68 -15.46
N PHE A 271 -15.32 -24.92 -14.26
CA PHE A 271 -15.95 -24.44 -13.03
C PHE A 271 -15.97 -22.90 -12.96
N LEU A 272 -14.86 -22.26 -13.27
CA LEU A 272 -14.75 -20.80 -13.32
C LEU A 272 -15.72 -20.19 -14.37
N GLY A 273 -15.92 -20.85 -15.49
CA GLY A 273 -16.85 -20.39 -16.52
C GLY A 273 -18.32 -20.56 -16.15
N ASN A 274 -18.67 -21.65 -15.50
CA ASN A 274 -20.07 -22.08 -15.32
C ASN A 274 -20.62 -21.89 -13.90
N VAL A 275 -19.79 -21.90 -12.88
CA VAL A 275 -20.23 -21.87 -11.48
C VAL A 275 -19.99 -20.55 -10.78
N VAL A 276 -18.83 -19.92 -10.95
CA VAL A 276 -18.54 -18.66 -10.26
C VAL A 276 -19.53 -17.55 -10.69
N PRO A 277 -19.81 -16.58 -9.81
CA PRO A 277 -20.76 -15.50 -10.10
C PRO A 277 -20.41 -14.72 -11.38
N PHE A 278 -21.40 -14.25 -12.09
CA PHE A 278 -21.22 -13.27 -13.15
C PHE A 278 -21.05 -11.86 -12.58
N VAL A 279 -20.51 -10.94 -13.36
CA VAL A 279 -20.28 -9.55 -12.93
C VAL A 279 -21.56 -8.89 -12.42
N ASP A 280 -22.69 -9.17 -13.01
CA ASP A 280 -24.01 -8.62 -12.65
C ASP A 280 -24.66 -9.31 -11.44
N GLU A 281 -24.16 -10.47 -11.01
CA GLU A 281 -24.58 -11.17 -9.78
C GLU A 281 -23.81 -10.69 -8.54
N MET A 282 -22.72 -9.96 -8.75
CA MET A 282 -21.92 -9.40 -7.65
C MET A 282 -22.58 -8.16 -7.03
N PRO A 283 -22.27 -7.84 -5.75
CA PRO A 283 -22.74 -6.61 -5.13
C PRO A 283 -22.40 -5.40 -5.99
N LYS A 284 -23.38 -4.52 -6.19
CA LYS A 284 -23.20 -3.32 -6.99
C LYS A 284 -22.12 -2.41 -6.42
N LEU A 285 -21.35 -1.83 -7.31
CA LEU A 285 -20.33 -0.86 -6.95
C LEU A 285 -20.97 0.50 -6.66
N HIS A 286 -20.32 1.31 -5.86
CA HIS A 286 -20.76 2.68 -5.56
C HIS A 286 -19.74 3.67 -6.10
N ASN A 287 -20.24 4.77 -6.65
CA ASN A 287 -19.39 5.91 -6.99
C ASN A 287 -19.04 6.75 -5.75
N THR A 288 -18.20 7.77 -5.88
CA THR A 288 -17.79 8.65 -4.77
C THR A 288 -18.94 9.42 -4.11
N ARG A 289 -20.12 9.47 -4.75
CA ARG A 289 -21.35 10.06 -4.20
C ARG A 289 -22.22 9.06 -3.46
N GLY A 290 -21.80 7.78 -3.41
CA GLY A 290 -22.57 6.70 -2.79
C GLY A 290 -23.71 6.16 -3.66
N GLU A 291 -23.76 6.53 -4.95
CA GLU A 291 -24.77 6.05 -5.91
C GLU A 291 -24.35 4.67 -6.43
N GLU A 292 -25.31 3.75 -6.51
CA GLU A 292 -25.08 2.43 -7.10
C GLU A 292 -24.81 2.51 -8.61
N VAL A 293 -23.79 1.79 -9.05
CA VAL A 293 -23.43 1.66 -10.47
C VAL A 293 -23.56 0.20 -10.87
N ALA A 294 -24.55 -0.10 -11.69
CA ALA A 294 -24.75 -1.43 -12.22
C ALA A 294 -23.86 -1.67 -13.45
N PRO A 295 -23.29 -2.87 -13.61
CA PRO A 295 -22.53 -3.26 -14.79
C PRO A 295 -23.48 -3.58 -15.95
N ASP A 296 -24.18 -2.56 -16.44
CA ASP A 296 -25.12 -2.67 -17.57
C ASP A 296 -24.50 -2.11 -18.85
N SER A 297 -24.41 -2.91 -19.90
CA SER A 297 -23.85 -2.51 -21.18
C SER A 297 -24.67 -1.41 -21.92
N LYS A 298 -25.90 -1.18 -21.50
CA LYS A 298 -26.78 -0.10 -21.99
C LYS A 298 -26.74 1.14 -21.07
N GLY A 299 -26.04 1.04 -19.97
CA GLY A 299 -25.91 2.11 -18.99
C GLY A 299 -25.03 3.27 -19.46
N ALA A 300 -24.80 4.21 -18.57
CA ALA A 300 -23.91 5.34 -18.80
C ALA A 300 -22.45 4.86 -18.92
N GLU A 301 -21.78 5.26 -20.01
CA GLU A 301 -20.39 4.85 -20.26
C GLU A 301 -19.44 5.40 -19.20
N SER A 302 -18.77 4.50 -18.47
CA SER A 302 -17.82 4.85 -17.43
C SER A 302 -16.71 3.80 -17.32
N LEU A 303 -15.46 4.26 -17.32
CA LEU A 303 -14.24 3.44 -17.29
C LEU A 303 -13.41 3.80 -16.08
N TYR A 304 -12.95 2.82 -15.32
CA TYR A 304 -12.01 3.01 -14.23
C TYR A 304 -10.63 2.49 -14.61
N PHE A 305 -9.62 3.36 -14.57
CA PHE A 305 -8.24 3.04 -14.91
C PHE A 305 -7.48 2.58 -13.66
N PHE A 306 -7.24 1.30 -13.55
CA PHE A 306 -6.69 0.68 -12.33
C PHE A 306 -5.19 0.41 -12.37
N LYS A 307 -4.58 0.44 -13.55
CA LYS A 307 -3.15 0.13 -13.72
C LYS A 307 -2.56 0.87 -14.90
N THR A 308 -1.33 1.33 -14.74
CA THR A 308 -0.46 1.79 -15.82
C THR A 308 0.73 0.86 -15.94
N GLY A 309 1.14 0.51 -17.15
CA GLY A 309 2.38 -0.22 -17.44
C GLY A 309 3.28 0.61 -18.34
N MET A 310 4.57 0.63 -18.07
CA MET A 310 5.57 1.27 -18.94
C MET A 310 6.32 0.21 -19.72
N GLU A 311 5.93 0.01 -20.96
CA GLU A 311 6.49 -1.05 -21.79
C GLU A 311 7.54 -0.53 -22.77
N PRO A 312 8.64 -1.26 -22.95
CA PRO A 312 9.66 -0.92 -23.95
C PRO A 312 9.02 -0.77 -25.35
N HIS A 313 9.42 0.25 -26.08
CA HIS A 313 8.99 0.54 -27.47
C HIS A 313 7.54 0.98 -27.67
N ILE A 314 6.65 0.75 -26.70
CA ILE A 314 5.24 1.12 -26.76
C ILE A 314 4.99 2.38 -25.93
N GLY A 315 5.66 2.49 -24.78
CA GLY A 315 5.46 3.53 -23.80
C GLY A 315 4.37 3.18 -22.79
N GLU A 316 3.53 4.15 -22.44
CA GLU A 316 2.49 4.00 -21.46
C GLU A 316 1.32 3.16 -22.00
N VAL A 317 0.95 2.12 -21.25
CA VAL A 317 -0.22 1.28 -21.45
C VAL A 317 -1.15 1.45 -20.27
N SER A 318 -2.37 1.89 -20.50
CA SER A 318 -3.36 2.14 -19.46
C SER A 318 -4.41 1.03 -19.46
N TYR A 319 -4.53 0.32 -18.34
CA TYR A 319 -5.48 -0.78 -18.14
C TYR A 319 -6.73 -0.27 -17.42
N PHE A 320 -7.89 -0.70 -17.86
CA PHE A 320 -9.16 -0.24 -17.34
C PHE A 320 -10.19 -1.37 -17.21
N LYS A 321 -11.18 -1.15 -16.34
CA LYS A 321 -12.44 -1.91 -16.26
C LYS A 321 -13.56 -1.03 -16.79
N VAL A 322 -14.42 -1.59 -17.62
CA VAL A 322 -15.69 -0.94 -18.02
C VAL A 322 -16.65 -1.10 -16.85
N MET A 323 -16.93 -0.01 -16.15
CA MET A 323 -17.77 -0.03 -14.95
C MET A 323 -19.25 -0.05 -15.30
N SER A 324 -19.63 0.65 -16.35
CA SER A 324 -21.00 0.73 -16.90
C SER A 324 -20.94 1.15 -18.37
N GLY A 325 -21.97 0.84 -19.13
CA GLY A 325 -22.04 1.13 -20.56
C GLY A 325 -21.19 0.20 -21.40
N CYS A 326 -20.76 0.70 -22.52
CA CYS A 326 -19.81 0.05 -23.41
C CYS A 326 -18.88 1.10 -24.01
N VAL A 327 -17.61 0.75 -24.22
CA VAL A 327 -16.62 1.61 -24.87
C VAL A 327 -16.32 1.10 -26.27
N LYS A 328 -16.20 2.02 -27.23
CA LYS A 328 -15.92 1.73 -28.64
C LYS A 328 -14.71 2.51 -29.12
N THR A 329 -14.01 1.95 -30.09
CA THR A 329 -13.00 2.68 -30.84
C THR A 329 -13.59 3.94 -31.46
N GLY A 330 -12.99 5.10 -31.20
CA GLY A 330 -13.43 6.40 -31.69
C GLY A 330 -14.30 7.21 -30.74
N ASP A 331 -14.70 6.68 -29.57
CA ASP A 331 -15.47 7.41 -28.56
C ASP A 331 -14.66 8.58 -27.99
N ASP A 332 -15.37 9.65 -27.65
CA ASP A 332 -14.80 10.83 -26.97
C ASP A 332 -15.19 10.76 -25.49
N LEU A 333 -14.19 10.61 -24.63
CA LEU A 333 -14.36 10.48 -23.19
C LEU A 333 -13.85 11.74 -22.47
N THR A 334 -14.38 11.97 -21.28
CA THR A 334 -13.93 13.03 -20.38
C THR A 334 -13.36 12.41 -19.10
N ASN A 335 -12.13 12.78 -18.74
CA ASN A 335 -11.51 12.42 -17.47
C ASN A 335 -12.13 13.28 -16.36
N SER A 336 -12.99 12.71 -15.53
CA SER A 336 -13.71 13.44 -14.48
C SER A 336 -12.79 13.90 -13.35
N ASP A 337 -11.63 13.27 -13.17
CA ASP A 337 -10.66 13.64 -12.13
C ASP A 337 -9.78 14.83 -12.55
N ARG A 338 -9.55 14.98 -13.85
CA ARG A 338 -8.62 15.98 -14.42
C ARG A 338 -9.28 17.01 -15.34
N GLY A 339 -10.52 16.75 -15.77
CA GLY A 339 -11.25 17.64 -16.71
C GLY A 339 -10.76 17.57 -18.16
N SER A 340 -9.80 16.71 -18.47
CA SER A 340 -9.25 16.54 -19.81
C SER A 340 -10.13 15.67 -20.70
N LYS A 341 -10.04 15.88 -22.01
CA LYS A 341 -10.76 15.06 -23.01
C LYS A 341 -9.80 14.08 -23.65
N GLU A 342 -10.25 12.83 -23.74
CA GLU A 342 -9.54 11.74 -24.39
C GLU A 342 -10.37 11.14 -25.52
N ARG A 343 -9.72 10.88 -26.64
CA ARG A 343 -10.33 10.12 -27.73
C ARG A 343 -9.84 8.70 -27.69
N VAL A 344 -10.76 7.75 -27.64
CA VAL A 344 -10.46 6.33 -27.68
C VAL A 344 -9.82 5.97 -29.03
N GLY A 345 -8.54 5.63 -29.00
CA GLY A 345 -7.85 5.07 -30.14
C GLY A 345 -8.23 3.61 -30.35
N GLN A 346 -7.25 2.74 -30.57
CA GLN A 346 -7.49 1.30 -30.62
C GLN A 346 -7.70 0.74 -29.22
N LEU A 347 -8.77 -0.02 -29.03
CA LEU A 347 -9.01 -0.84 -27.85
C LEU A 347 -8.32 -2.20 -27.98
N TYR A 348 -7.89 -2.75 -26.86
CA TYR A 348 -7.25 -4.06 -26.81
C TYR A 348 -7.83 -4.92 -25.69
N ALA A 349 -8.04 -6.20 -25.98
CA ALA A 349 -8.12 -7.24 -24.98
C ALA A 349 -6.70 -7.64 -24.55
N CYS A 350 -6.50 -7.81 -23.25
CA CYS A 350 -5.18 -8.05 -22.66
C CYS A 350 -4.77 -9.52 -22.84
N ALA A 351 -3.53 -9.77 -23.19
CA ALA A 351 -2.93 -11.08 -23.34
C ALA A 351 -1.44 -11.08 -22.87
N GLY A 352 -1.23 -10.57 -21.64
CA GLY A 352 0.11 -10.36 -21.10
C GLY A 352 0.89 -9.34 -21.95
N ALA A 353 2.07 -9.72 -22.42
CA ALA A 353 2.88 -8.90 -23.33
C ALA A 353 2.20 -8.61 -24.68
N ASN A 354 1.24 -9.45 -25.09
CA ASN A 354 0.50 -9.30 -26.34
C ASN A 354 -0.84 -8.57 -26.10
N ARG A 355 -1.38 -7.99 -27.17
CA ARG A 355 -2.66 -7.29 -27.17
C ARG A 355 -3.45 -7.69 -28.41
N ILE A 356 -4.71 -7.99 -28.22
CA ILE A 356 -5.61 -8.36 -29.31
C ILE A 356 -6.50 -7.16 -29.61
N PRO A 357 -6.45 -6.56 -30.80
CA PRO A 357 -7.32 -5.45 -31.16
C PRO A 357 -8.81 -5.86 -31.07
N VAL A 358 -9.62 -4.98 -30.50
CA VAL A 358 -11.08 -5.14 -30.41
C VAL A 358 -11.76 -3.80 -30.70
N ASP A 359 -13.00 -3.82 -31.17
CA ASP A 359 -13.72 -2.61 -31.51
C ASP A 359 -14.61 -2.12 -30.38
N ILE A 360 -15.02 -3.03 -29.49
CA ILE A 360 -15.97 -2.75 -28.40
C ILE A 360 -15.66 -3.63 -27.19
N LEU A 361 -15.80 -3.05 -25.98
CA LEU A 361 -15.82 -3.76 -24.70
C LEU A 361 -17.06 -3.34 -23.91
N ASN A 362 -17.76 -4.31 -23.34
CA ASN A 362 -18.99 -4.11 -22.56
C ASN A 362 -18.70 -3.97 -21.06
N ALA A 363 -19.70 -3.48 -20.33
CA ALA A 363 -19.65 -3.39 -18.86
C ALA A 363 -19.20 -4.71 -18.22
N GLY A 364 -18.30 -4.61 -17.27
CA GLY A 364 -17.64 -5.72 -16.59
C GLY A 364 -16.35 -6.18 -17.24
N ASP A 365 -16.06 -5.80 -18.49
CA ASP A 365 -14.86 -6.26 -19.19
C ASP A 365 -13.61 -5.49 -18.80
N LEU A 366 -12.46 -6.16 -18.93
CA LEU A 366 -11.13 -5.57 -18.75
C LEU A 366 -10.47 -5.33 -20.11
N GLY A 367 -9.89 -4.17 -20.29
CA GLY A 367 -9.17 -3.82 -21.49
C GLY A 367 -7.96 -2.94 -21.24
N CYS A 368 -7.24 -2.62 -22.30
CA CYS A 368 -6.19 -1.62 -22.26
C CYS A 368 -6.18 -0.71 -23.48
N MET A 369 -5.61 0.46 -23.29
CA MET A 369 -5.38 1.48 -24.32
C MET A 369 -3.91 1.95 -24.25
N VAL A 370 -3.44 2.45 -25.36
CA VAL A 370 -2.09 3.05 -25.46
C VAL A 370 -2.19 4.49 -25.94
N LYS A 371 -1.16 5.29 -25.65
CA LYS A 371 -1.03 6.68 -26.12
C LYS A 371 -2.15 7.62 -25.65
N LEU A 372 -2.70 7.41 -24.46
CA LEU A 372 -3.56 8.38 -23.81
C LEU A 372 -2.75 9.60 -23.37
N LYS A 373 -3.36 10.80 -23.42
CA LYS A 373 -2.63 12.06 -23.18
C LYS A 373 -2.50 12.40 -21.70
N ASP A 374 -3.59 12.25 -20.97
CA ASP A 374 -3.67 12.72 -19.59
C ASP A 374 -4.54 11.77 -18.72
N VAL A 375 -4.19 10.49 -18.72
CA VAL A 375 -4.85 9.48 -17.90
C VAL A 375 -3.85 8.88 -16.93
N LYS A 376 -4.24 8.75 -15.67
CA LYS A 376 -3.42 8.20 -14.60
C LYS A 376 -4.14 7.05 -13.91
N THR A 377 -3.37 6.19 -13.25
CA THR A 377 -3.92 5.13 -12.38
C THR A 377 -4.86 5.75 -11.34
N GLY A 378 -6.05 5.21 -11.21
CA GLY A 378 -7.11 5.69 -10.34
C GLY A 378 -8.09 6.67 -11.01
N ASN A 379 -7.85 7.11 -12.26
CA ASN A 379 -8.77 8.02 -12.93
C ASN A 379 -10.04 7.33 -13.44
N THR A 380 -11.12 8.10 -13.52
CA THR A 380 -12.38 7.70 -14.12
C THR A 380 -12.63 8.50 -15.40
N LEU A 381 -12.85 7.82 -16.51
CA LEU A 381 -13.25 8.42 -17.78
C LEU A 381 -14.70 8.09 -18.09
N ASN A 382 -15.45 9.09 -18.50
CA ASN A 382 -16.89 8.97 -18.78
C ASN A 382 -17.26 9.44 -20.17
N GLY A 383 -18.34 8.88 -20.69
CA GLY A 383 -19.02 9.35 -21.89
C GLY A 383 -19.59 10.77 -21.72
N LYS A 384 -20.04 11.35 -22.82
CA LYS A 384 -20.53 12.74 -22.84
C LYS A 384 -21.70 12.96 -21.88
N GLY A 385 -21.55 13.96 -21.01
CA GLY A 385 -22.60 14.37 -20.06
C GLY A 385 -22.70 13.51 -18.81
N ILE A 386 -21.80 12.56 -18.62
CA ILE A 386 -21.69 11.72 -17.44
C ILE A 386 -20.59 12.27 -16.55
N ASP A 387 -20.85 12.36 -15.24
CA ASP A 387 -19.87 12.74 -14.22
C ASP A 387 -19.90 11.71 -13.07
N GLN A 388 -19.38 10.53 -13.35
CA GLN A 388 -19.13 9.49 -12.34
C GLN A 388 -17.68 9.51 -11.96
N ARG A 389 -17.39 9.18 -10.69
CA ARG A 389 -16.04 8.97 -10.16
C ARG A 389 -16.04 7.76 -9.24
N PHE A 390 -14.98 6.99 -9.29
CA PHE A 390 -14.76 5.88 -8.37
C PHE A 390 -13.60 6.22 -7.44
N ASP A 391 -13.67 5.69 -6.21
CA ASP A 391 -12.62 5.90 -5.22
C ASP A 391 -11.28 5.30 -5.67
N PHE A 392 -10.20 5.97 -5.30
CA PHE A 392 -8.88 5.39 -5.46
C PHE A 392 -8.75 4.12 -4.61
N ILE A 393 -8.07 3.12 -5.16
CA ILE A 393 -7.75 1.91 -4.42
C ILE A 393 -6.90 2.27 -3.21
N LYS A 394 -7.32 1.81 -2.02
CA LYS A 394 -6.60 2.04 -0.77
C LYS A 394 -5.50 0.99 -0.60
N TYR A 395 -4.28 1.44 -0.59
CA TYR A 395 -3.12 0.61 -0.34
C TYR A 395 -2.67 0.67 1.11
N PRO A 396 -1.95 -0.33 1.62
CA PRO A 396 -1.38 -0.30 2.96
C PRO A 396 -0.30 0.78 3.06
N ASN A 397 -0.08 1.28 4.28
CA ASN A 397 1.02 2.18 4.54
C ASN A 397 2.37 1.51 4.23
N SER A 398 3.33 2.31 3.81
CA SER A 398 4.69 1.85 3.55
C SER A 398 5.35 1.37 4.83
N LYS A 399 6.16 0.31 4.72
CA LYS A 399 6.84 -0.35 5.85
C LYS A 399 8.36 -0.17 5.83
N TYR A 400 8.90 0.31 4.72
CA TYR A 400 10.33 0.45 4.51
C TYR A 400 10.66 1.73 3.75
N SER A 401 11.67 2.47 4.19
CA SER A 401 12.00 3.78 3.64
C SER A 401 13.51 3.95 3.47
N ARG A 402 13.90 4.61 2.39
CA ARG A 402 15.28 5.00 2.13
C ARG A 402 15.34 6.42 1.53
N ALA A 403 16.33 7.18 1.91
CA ALA A 403 16.69 8.38 1.17
C ALA A 403 17.41 7.98 -0.12
N ILE A 404 17.05 8.61 -1.22
CA ILE A 404 17.60 8.32 -2.53
C ILE A 404 18.30 9.55 -3.10
N GLU A 405 19.51 9.36 -3.61
CA GLU A 405 20.31 10.43 -4.22
C GLU A 405 20.78 9.99 -5.60
N ALA A 406 20.70 10.88 -6.58
CA ALA A 406 21.36 10.70 -7.86
C ALA A 406 22.87 10.90 -7.71
N LYS A 407 23.66 10.26 -8.56
CA LYS A 407 25.12 10.39 -8.57
C LYS A 407 25.60 11.83 -8.85
N SER A 408 24.81 12.60 -9.61
CA SER A 408 25.08 13.98 -9.94
C SER A 408 23.86 14.88 -9.69
N SER A 409 24.09 16.13 -9.31
CA SER A 409 23.01 17.10 -9.10
C SER A 409 22.21 17.40 -10.38
N GLN A 410 22.82 17.25 -11.56
CA GLN A 410 22.18 17.42 -12.85
C GLN A 410 21.15 16.31 -13.18
N GLU A 411 21.26 15.15 -12.53
CA GLU A 411 20.35 14.02 -12.71
C GLU A 411 19.16 14.04 -11.71
N THR A 412 19.16 14.97 -10.76
CA THR A 412 18.11 15.02 -9.72
C THR A 412 16.71 15.24 -10.31
N GLU A 413 16.57 16.11 -11.30
CA GLU A 413 15.28 16.34 -11.97
C GLU A 413 14.82 15.11 -12.76
N LYS A 414 15.75 14.43 -13.43
CA LYS A 414 15.46 13.19 -14.15
C LYS A 414 15.05 12.07 -13.19
N LEU A 415 15.72 11.98 -12.04
CA LEU A 415 15.37 11.04 -10.98
C LEU A 415 13.95 11.27 -10.49
N MET A 416 13.57 12.51 -10.21
CA MET A 416 12.21 12.83 -9.77
C MET A 416 11.16 12.49 -10.82
N ALA A 417 11.41 12.81 -12.08
CA ALA A 417 10.51 12.45 -13.18
C ALA A 417 10.34 10.93 -13.30
N ALA A 418 11.44 10.16 -13.19
CA ALA A 418 11.42 8.71 -13.23
C ALA A 418 10.65 8.11 -12.05
N LEU A 419 10.87 8.60 -10.83
CA LEU A 419 10.16 8.15 -9.63
C LEU A 419 8.65 8.39 -9.71
N LEU A 420 8.24 9.57 -10.17
CA LEU A 420 6.81 9.91 -10.35
C LEU A 420 6.15 9.04 -11.42
N LYS A 421 6.88 8.69 -12.48
CA LYS A 421 6.43 7.77 -13.52
C LYS A 421 6.25 6.35 -12.96
N MET A 422 7.24 5.83 -12.21
CA MET A 422 7.18 4.52 -11.59
C MET A 422 6.03 4.39 -10.58
N ARG A 423 5.71 5.47 -9.86
CA ARG A 423 4.55 5.52 -8.96
C ARG A 423 3.21 5.30 -9.68
N GLN A 424 3.10 5.61 -10.98
CA GLN A 424 1.89 5.32 -11.75
C GLN A 424 1.72 3.83 -12.02
N GLU A 425 2.83 3.08 -12.12
CA GLU A 425 2.80 1.63 -12.32
C GLU A 425 2.54 0.88 -11.02
N ASP A 426 3.13 1.36 -9.93
CA ASP A 426 2.92 0.82 -8.58
C ASP A 426 2.67 1.97 -7.58
N PRO A 427 1.40 2.24 -7.24
CA PRO A 427 1.04 3.29 -6.29
C PRO A 427 1.56 3.07 -4.86
N THR A 428 2.06 1.88 -4.53
CA THR A 428 2.66 1.59 -3.23
C THR A 428 4.10 2.11 -3.08
N TRP A 429 4.74 2.54 -4.18
CA TRP A 429 5.91 3.40 -4.11
C TRP A 429 5.50 4.84 -3.82
N VAL A 430 5.85 5.32 -2.65
CA VAL A 430 5.58 6.69 -2.25
C VAL A 430 6.87 7.49 -2.29
N VAL A 431 6.82 8.66 -2.89
CA VAL A 431 7.98 9.56 -3.02
C VAL A 431 7.69 10.84 -2.23
N GLU A 432 8.57 11.17 -1.31
CA GLU A 432 8.50 12.37 -0.48
C GLU A 432 9.74 13.25 -0.71
N GLN A 433 9.51 14.52 -1.02
CA GLN A 433 10.56 15.53 -0.99
C GLN A 433 10.52 16.29 0.33
N SER A 434 11.36 15.91 1.26
CA SER A 434 11.47 16.61 2.55
C SER A 434 12.34 17.85 2.41
N LYS A 435 11.71 19.03 2.44
CA LYS A 435 12.43 20.32 2.47
C LYS A 435 13.22 20.50 3.76
N GLU A 436 12.67 20.01 4.87
CA GLU A 436 13.29 20.04 6.18
C GLU A 436 14.61 19.24 6.21
N LEU A 437 14.56 17.99 5.77
CA LEU A 437 15.69 17.08 5.79
C LEU A 437 16.62 17.26 4.57
N LYS A 438 16.20 18.07 3.58
CA LYS A 438 16.85 18.24 2.27
C LYS A 438 17.14 16.88 1.59
N GLN A 439 16.18 15.96 1.69
CA GLN A 439 16.29 14.62 1.14
C GLN A 439 15.06 14.27 0.29
N THR A 440 15.26 13.47 -0.74
CA THR A 440 14.21 12.71 -1.41
C THR A 440 14.14 11.35 -0.75
N ILE A 441 12.98 11.01 -0.20
CA ILE A 441 12.73 9.74 0.49
C ILE A 441 11.78 8.91 -0.35
N VAL A 442 12.13 7.65 -0.56
CA VAL A 442 11.27 6.66 -1.21
C VAL A 442 10.82 5.65 -0.17
N HIS A 443 9.54 5.38 -0.18
CA HIS A 443 8.88 4.45 0.72
C HIS A 443 8.30 3.29 -0.07
N GLY A 444 8.36 2.09 0.47
CA GLY A 444 7.84 0.87 -0.13
C GLY A 444 7.34 -0.13 0.91
N GLN A 445 6.92 -1.29 0.44
CA GLN A 445 6.37 -2.34 1.30
C GLN A 445 7.45 -3.20 1.97
N GLY A 446 8.66 -3.22 1.42
CA GLY A 446 9.80 -3.94 1.97
C GLY A 446 11.11 -3.60 1.27
N GLU A 447 12.19 -4.23 1.71
CA GLU A 447 13.52 -4.01 1.15
C GLU A 447 13.58 -4.42 -0.33
N PHE A 448 13.01 -5.57 -0.67
CA PHE A 448 13.01 -6.08 -2.04
C PHE A 448 12.22 -5.16 -2.99
N HIS A 449 11.15 -4.55 -2.51
CA HIS A 449 10.39 -3.55 -3.26
C HIS A 449 11.26 -2.35 -3.67
N LEU A 450 12.03 -1.77 -2.73
CA LEU A 450 12.93 -0.66 -3.04
C LEU A 450 14.16 -1.09 -3.84
N ARG A 451 14.66 -2.31 -3.65
CA ARG A 451 15.72 -2.87 -4.48
C ARG A 451 15.30 -3.00 -5.95
N THR A 452 14.05 -3.41 -6.18
CA THR A 452 13.45 -3.45 -7.52
C THR A 452 13.33 -2.06 -8.14
N LEU A 453 12.92 -1.05 -7.36
CA LEU A 453 12.90 0.35 -7.80
C LEU A 453 14.31 0.81 -8.24
N LYS A 454 15.33 0.54 -7.43
CA LYS A 454 16.72 0.88 -7.74
C LYS A 454 17.19 0.18 -9.03
N TRP A 455 16.94 -1.12 -9.16
CA TRP A 455 17.29 -1.88 -10.36
C TRP A 455 16.69 -1.25 -11.63
N ARG A 456 15.42 -0.85 -11.57
CA ARG A 456 14.72 -0.21 -12.68
C ARG A 456 15.29 1.17 -13.03
N LEU A 457 15.62 1.99 -12.04
CA LEU A 457 16.29 3.28 -12.25
C LEU A 457 17.64 3.09 -12.96
N GLU A 458 18.44 2.13 -12.52
CA GLU A 458 19.77 1.88 -13.07
C GLU A 458 19.72 1.22 -14.46
N ASN A 459 18.82 0.27 -14.67
CA ASN A 459 18.79 -0.53 -15.91
C ASN A 459 17.86 0.03 -17.00
N ASN A 460 16.69 0.58 -16.62
CA ASN A 460 15.73 1.12 -17.58
C ASN A 460 15.97 2.60 -17.84
N GLU A 461 16.12 3.40 -16.79
CA GLU A 461 16.26 4.87 -16.89
C GLU A 461 17.73 5.32 -16.99
N LYS A 462 18.69 4.40 -16.82
CA LYS A 462 20.15 4.65 -16.85
C LYS A 462 20.61 5.69 -15.82
N LEU A 463 19.94 5.75 -14.69
CA LEU A 463 20.24 6.64 -13.57
C LEU A 463 20.95 5.87 -12.46
N GLN A 464 22.18 6.24 -12.14
CA GLN A 464 22.90 5.69 -11.00
C GLN A 464 22.45 6.37 -9.72
N VAL A 465 21.97 5.57 -8.77
CA VAL A 465 21.42 6.08 -7.51
C VAL A 465 22.02 5.39 -6.30
N THR A 466 22.06 6.12 -5.18
CA THR A 466 22.51 5.60 -3.89
C THR A 466 21.37 5.69 -2.88
N PHE A 467 21.18 4.62 -2.11
CA PHE A 467 20.29 4.59 -0.96
C PHE A 467 21.06 4.89 0.31
N LYS A 468 20.47 5.75 1.15
CA LYS A 468 20.93 6.06 2.50
C LYS A 468 19.79 5.91 3.51
N GLU A 469 20.11 5.82 4.79
CA GLU A 469 19.08 5.92 5.83
C GLU A 469 18.48 7.33 5.82
N PRO A 470 17.15 7.47 5.90
CA PRO A 470 16.53 8.78 6.03
C PRO A 470 16.96 9.48 7.31
N LYS A 471 17.22 10.77 7.26
CA LYS A 471 17.44 11.58 8.46
C LYS A 471 16.15 11.61 9.30
N ILE A 472 16.31 11.69 10.61
CA ILE A 472 15.17 11.78 11.54
C ILE A 472 14.78 13.25 11.70
N PRO A 473 13.48 13.61 11.55
CA PRO A 473 13.01 14.97 11.75
C PRO A 473 12.89 15.31 13.23
N TYR A 474 14.02 15.55 13.89
CA TYR A 474 14.04 15.98 15.27
C TYR A 474 13.40 17.37 15.45
N ARG A 475 13.02 17.71 16.69
CA ARG A 475 12.53 19.04 17.09
C ARG A 475 13.35 19.54 18.26
N GLU A 476 13.33 20.86 18.43
CA GLU A 476 13.93 21.51 19.58
C GLU A 476 12.87 22.18 20.42
N THR A 477 13.07 22.19 21.74
CA THR A 477 12.21 22.92 22.68
C THR A 477 13.04 23.40 23.85
N ILE A 478 12.45 24.15 24.75
CA ILE A 478 13.07 24.64 25.97
C ILE A 478 12.35 24.12 27.22
N THR A 479 13.04 24.08 28.34
CA THR A 479 12.48 23.56 29.61
C THR A 479 12.43 24.58 30.72
N LYS A 480 13.04 25.74 30.55
CA LYS A 480 13.18 26.79 31.56
C LYS A 480 12.87 28.16 30.96
N GLN A 481 12.61 29.11 31.85
CA GLN A 481 12.56 30.52 31.49
C GLN A 481 13.97 31.07 31.37
N ALA A 482 14.21 31.89 30.35
CA ALA A 482 15.43 32.64 30.16
C ALA A 482 15.16 33.99 29.53
N LYS A 483 16.06 34.96 29.76
CA LYS A 483 16.06 36.26 29.11
C LYS A 483 17.36 36.50 28.36
N ALA A 484 17.28 37.22 27.28
CA ALA A 484 18.46 37.72 26.58
C ALA A 484 18.15 39.06 25.91
N GLU A 485 19.22 39.77 25.62
CA GLU A 485 19.15 41.03 24.90
C GLU A 485 20.25 41.02 23.83
N TYR A 486 19.93 41.61 22.66
CA TYR A 486 20.91 41.73 21.60
C TYR A 486 20.77 43.09 20.90
N ARG A 487 21.93 43.75 20.65
CA ARG A 487 22.00 44.97 19.91
C ARG A 487 22.68 44.75 18.56
N HIS A 488 21.93 44.88 17.51
CA HIS A 488 22.47 44.94 16.16
C HIS A 488 22.86 46.35 15.84
N LYS A 489 24.17 46.58 15.58
CA LYS A 489 24.68 47.87 15.13
C LYS A 489 25.70 47.64 14.02
N LYS A 490 25.43 48.20 12.84
CA LYS A 490 26.34 48.17 11.69
C LYS A 490 26.40 49.56 11.04
N GLN A 491 27.59 50.06 10.82
CA GLN A 491 27.81 51.35 10.18
C GLN A 491 28.80 51.17 9.02
N SER A 492 28.28 51.26 7.78
CA SER A 492 29.08 51.10 6.57
C SER A 492 28.64 52.18 5.60
N GLY A 493 29.27 53.39 5.65
CA GLY A 493 29.16 54.51 4.67
C GLY A 493 27.74 54.74 4.12
N GLY A 494 26.91 55.46 4.87
CA GLY A 494 25.50 55.77 4.51
C GLY A 494 24.57 55.63 5.73
N ALA A 495 23.27 55.35 5.53
CA ALA A 495 22.34 55.10 6.62
C ALA A 495 22.79 53.82 7.40
N GLY A 496 22.99 53.94 8.69
CA GLY A 496 23.39 52.86 9.58
C GLY A 496 22.28 51.82 9.78
N GLN A 497 22.60 50.70 10.45
CA GLN A 497 21.64 49.73 10.91
C GLN A 497 21.66 49.68 12.44
N PHE A 498 20.53 49.90 13.10
CA PHE A 498 20.42 49.85 14.53
C PHE A 498 19.10 49.19 14.97
N GLY A 499 19.17 48.22 15.89
CA GLY A 499 18.02 47.64 16.56
C GLY A 499 18.49 46.90 17.82
N GLU A 500 17.79 47.11 18.93
CA GLU A 500 18.07 46.40 20.18
C GLU A 500 16.77 45.80 20.68
N VAL A 501 16.81 44.51 20.97
CA VAL A 501 15.64 43.72 21.42
C VAL A 501 16.00 42.99 22.72
N HIS A 502 15.13 43.18 23.72
CA HIS A 502 15.19 42.44 24.98
C HIS A 502 13.98 41.51 25.04
N LEU A 503 14.19 40.23 25.21
CA LEU A 503 13.11 39.25 25.25
C LEU A 503 13.28 38.20 26.33
N ILE A 504 12.17 37.61 26.71
CA ILE A 504 12.06 36.46 27.59
C ILE A 504 11.49 35.30 26.78
N VAL A 505 12.03 34.11 26.98
CA VAL A 505 11.48 32.87 26.44
C VAL A 505 11.09 31.94 27.56
N GLU A 506 10.03 31.20 27.36
CA GLU A 506 9.61 30.11 28.27
C GLU A 506 8.92 28.97 27.51
N PRO A 507 8.89 27.73 28.08
CA PRO A 507 8.13 26.65 27.51
C PRO A 507 6.64 27.04 27.43
N TYR A 508 5.96 26.67 26.36
CA TYR A 508 4.55 26.90 26.17
C TYR A 508 3.77 25.59 26.11
N ALA A 509 2.68 25.54 26.88
CA ALA A 509 1.66 24.51 26.79
C ALA A 509 0.29 25.16 26.52
N GLU A 510 -0.53 24.49 25.72
CA GLU A 510 -1.86 24.99 25.38
C GLU A 510 -2.71 25.24 26.64
N GLY A 511 -3.40 26.40 26.67
CA GLY A 511 -4.18 26.82 27.84
C GLY A 511 -3.36 27.50 28.95
N MET A 512 -2.06 27.71 28.75
CA MET A 512 -1.23 28.42 29.71
C MET A 512 -1.68 29.88 29.87
N PRO A 513 -1.90 30.40 31.11
CA PRO A 513 -2.34 31.75 31.32
C PRO A 513 -1.38 32.81 30.83
N ALA A 514 -1.88 34.00 30.52
CA ALA A 514 -1.04 35.14 30.15
C ALA A 514 -0.05 35.45 31.28
N PRO A 515 1.21 35.80 30.96
CA PRO A 515 2.23 36.09 31.95
C PRO A 515 1.97 37.44 32.63
N THR A 516 2.17 37.52 33.91
CA THR A 516 2.02 38.76 34.69
C THR A 516 3.36 39.33 35.15
N THR A 517 4.26 38.46 35.59
CA THR A 517 5.55 38.86 36.20
C THR A 517 6.59 37.76 36.04
N TYR A 518 7.83 38.12 35.72
CA TYR A 518 8.99 37.25 35.72
C TYR A 518 10.02 37.74 36.75
N LYS A 519 10.79 36.79 37.30
CA LYS A 519 11.88 37.09 38.24
C LYS A 519 13.19 36.47 37.74
N PHE A 520 14.19 37.33 37.54
CA PHE A 520 15.55 36.89 37.17
C PHE A 520 16.58 37.57 38.10
N ASN A 521 17.40 36.80 38.74
CA ASN A 521 18.44 37.28 39.64
C ASN A 521 17.96 38.31 40.68
N GLY A 522 16.75 38.09 41.24
CA GLY A 522 16.15 38.98 42.22
C GLY A 522 15.45 40.22 41.65
N GLN A 523 15.60 40.46 40.35
CA GLN A 523 14.91 41.56 39.65
C GLN A 523 13.54 41.08 39.13
N GLU A 524 12.49 41.88 39.36
CA GLU A 524 11.12 41.61 38.93
C GLU A 524 10.79 42.39 37.64
N PHE A 525 10.26 41.63 36.66
CA PHE A 525 9.81 42.19 35.37
C PHE A 525 8.27 42.04 35.29
N LYS A 526 7.57 43.14 35.40
CA LYS A 526 6.11 43.16 35.23
C LYS A 526 5.75 43.27 33.77
N MET A 527 4.83 42.41 33.32
CA MET A 527 4.39 42.38 31.93
C MET A 527 3.17 43.27 31.72
N ASN A 528 3.22 44.15 30.73
CA ASN A 528 2.13 44.97 30.25
C ASN A 528 1.80 44.55 28.81
N ILE A 529 0.92 43.56 28.65
CA ILE A 529 0.62 42.94 27.38
C ILE A 529 -0.16 43.93 26.49
N LYS A 530 0.44 44.34 25.40
CA LYS A 530 -0.15 45.21 24.36
C LYS A 530 -0.65 44.41 23.16
N GLY A 531 -0.13 43.21 22.95
CA GLY A 531 -0.54 42.29 21.89
C GLY A 531 -0.04 40.88 22.16
N CYS A 532 -0.84 39.91 21.80
CA CYS A 532 -0.53 38.49 21.90
C CYS A 532 -0.95 37.81 20.62
N GLU A 533 -0.01 37.11 19.99
CA GLU A 533 -0.24 36.35 18.77
C GLU A 533 0.15 34.88 18.99
N GLU A 534 -0.82 33.97 18.86
CA GLU A 534 -0.58 32.54 18.90
C GLU A 534 -0.54 31.99 17.47
N ARG A 535 0.51 31.27 17.14
CA ARG A 535 0.70 30.64 15.82
C ARG A 535 0.85 29.13 15.98
N THR A 536 0.06 28.38 15.22
CA THR A 536 0.33 26.98 14.97
C THR A 536 1.43 26.88 13.91
N LEU A 537 2.51 26.18 14.24
CA LEU A 537 3.67 26.05 13.38
C LEU A 537 3.43 25.02 12.26
N PRO A 538 3.90 25.26 11.03
CA PRO A 538 3.75 24.31 9.91
C PRO A 538 4.36 22.93 10.20
N TRP A 539 5.37 22.85 11.07
CA TRP A 539 6.05 21.63 11.49
C TRP A 539 5.54 21.05 12.82
N GLY A 540 4.38 21.52 13.25
CA GLY A 540 3.73 21.11 14.52
C GLY A 540 4.20 21.90 15.72
N GLY A 541 3.33 21.94 16.75
CA GLY A 541 3.54 22.76 17.93
C GLY A 541 3.13 24.22 17.74
N LYS A 542 3.39 25.04 18.75
CA LYS A 542 2.95 26.42 18.81
C LYS A 542 4.09 27.41 19.12
N LEU A 543 3.93 28.63 18.63
CA LEU A 543 4.65 29.83 19.07
C LEU A 543 3.63 30.82 19.60
N VAL A 544 3.85 31.33 20.80
CA VAL A 544 3.11 32.46 21.35
C VAL A 544 4.04 33.66 21.43
N PHE A 545 3.71 34.72 20.71
CA PHE A 545 4.50 35.95 20.64
C PHE A 545 3.75 37.07 21.34
N ILE A 546 4.38 37.67 22.35
CA ILE A 546 3.77 38.72 23.19
C ILE A 546 4.59 40.01 23.08
N ASN A 547 3.89 41.09 22.76
CA ASN A 547 4.42 42.43 22.85
C ASN A 547 4.06 43.05 24.23
N SER A 548 5.08 43.29 25.06
CA SER A 548 4.99 43.93 26.38
C SER A 548 5.92 45.15 26.48
N VAL A 549 6.31 45.73 25.38
CA VAL A 549 7.20 46.92 25.33
C VAL A 549 6.47 48.13 25.90
N VAL A 550 7.10 48.84 26.87
CA VAL A 550 6.59 50.06 27.49
C VAL A 550 7.38 51.28 27.07
N GLY A 551 6.80 52.47 27.22
CA GLY A 551 7.48 53.75 27.02
C GLY A 551 7.92 54.07 25.56
N GLY A 552 7.44 53.31 24.57
CA GLY A 552 7.81 53.56 23.18
C GLY A 552 9.27 53.17 22.84
N ALA A 553 9.90 52.31 23.63
CA ALA A 553 11.28 51.88 23.43
C ALA A 553 11.51 51.23 22.04
N ILE A 554 10.48 50.52 21.53
CA ILE A 554 10.41 50.03 20.15
C ILE A 554 9.07 50.44 19.55
N ASP A 555 9.07 50.99 18.37
CA ASP A 555 7.84 51.31 17.62
C ASP A 555 7.11 49.99 17.26
N ALA A 556 5.80 49.97 17.42
CA ALA A 556 4.95 48.83 17.14
C ALA A 556 5.06 48.31 15.70
N ARG A 557 5.40 49.18 14.75
CA ARG A 557 5.63 48.80 13.34
C ARG A 557 6.76 47.79 13.15
N PHE A 558 7.70 47.67 14.11
CA PHE A 558 8.82 46.74 14.05
C PHE A 558 8.50 45.37 14.69
N MET A 559 7.34 45.21 15.35
CA MET A 559 6.95 43.92 15.94
C MET A 559 6.85 42.79 14.91
N PRO A 560 6.32 42.99 13.69
CA PRO A 560 6.33 41.96 12.66
C PRO A 560 7.76 41.54 12.23
N ALA A 561 8.70 42.46 12.20
CA ALA A 561 10.11 42.22 11.87
C ALA A 561 10.79 41.38 13.01
N ILE A 562 10.49 41.72 14.26
CA ILE A 562 10.97 40.93 15.43
C ILE A 562 10.42 39.52 15.40
N LEU A 563 9.10 39.36 15.18
CA LEU A 563 8.48 38.06 15.04
C LEU A 563 9.07 37.24 13.89
N LYS A 564 9.35 37.88 12.74
CA LYS A 564 10.05 37.22 11.64
C LYS A 564 11.42 36.71 12.06
N GLY A 565 12.21 37.52 12.78
CA GLY A 565 13.52 37.08 13.30
C GLY A 565 13.45 35.89 14.24
N VAL A 566 12.42 35.83 15.10
CA VAL A 566 12.13 34.68 15.96
C VAL A 566 11.78 33.46 15.13
N MET A 567 10.87 33.60 14.14
CA MET A 567 10.46 32.50 13.26
C MET A 567 11.61 31.96 12.44
N ASP A 568 12.45 32.83 11.86
CA ASP A 568 13.66 32.43 11.11
C ASP A 568 14.62 31.59 11.97
N CYS A 569 14.73 31.92 13.26
CA CYS A 569 15.55 31.18 14.21
C CYS A 569 14.87 29.85 14.62
N MET A 570 13.56 29.82 14.72
CA MET A 570 12.82 28.57 15.00
C MET A 570 12.85 27.58 13.83
N GLU A 571 12.97 28.04 12.61
CA GLU A 571 13.16 27.17 11.43
C GLU A 571 14.57 26.57 11.35
N ARG A 572 15.51 27.14 12.07
CA ARG A 572 16.90 26.66 12.22
C ARG A 572 17.28 26.66 13.68
N GLY A 573 16.72 25.74 14.43
CA GLY A 573 16.84 25.69 15.87
C GLY A 573 18.27 25.90 16.38
N PRO A 574 18.44 26.63 17.48
CA PRO A 574 19.77 27.06 17.97
C PRO A 574 20.67 25.93 18.47
N LEU A 575 20.14 24.72 18.67
CA LEU A 575 20.87 23.61 19.25
C LEU A 575 21.48 22.67 18.19
N THR A 576 20.68 22.23 17.23
CA THR A 576 21.06 21.28 16.18
C THR A 576 20.54 21.65 14.80
N GLY A 577 20.01 22.85 14.62
CA GLY A 577 19.39 23.29 13.38
C GLY A 577 18.02 22.65 13.11
N SER A 578 17.48 21.86 14.04
CA SER A 578 16.15 21.25 13.94
C SER A 578 15.05 22.26 14.25
N TYR A 579 13.86 22.10 13.68
CA TYR A 579 12.76 23.03 13.94
C TYR A 579 12.40 23.12 15.43
N ALA A 580 12.32 24.36 15.97
CA ALA A 580 11.91 24.60 17.35
C ALA A 580 10.39 24.72 17.48
N ARG A 581 9.84 24.34 18.62
CA ARG A 581 8.39 24.34 18.91
C ARG A 581 8.06 24.58 20.36
N ASP A 582 6.83 24.94 20.62
CA ASP A 582 6.23 25.08 21.95
C ASP A 582 6.96 26.08 22.83
N VAL A 583 7.14 27.27 22.30
CA VAL A 583 7.85 28.38 22.94
C VAL A 583 6.94 29.61 23.03
N ARG A 584 6.95 30.27 24.18
CA ARG A 584 6.39 31.59 24.35
C ARG A 584 7.51 32.62 24.40
N VAL A 585 7.41 33.67 23.60
CA VAL A 585 8.38 34.75 23.48
C VAL A 585 7.72 36.05 23.87
N ILE A 586 8.31 36.76 24.84
CA ILE A 586 7.83 38.04 25.32
C ILE A 586 8.90 39.10 25.02
N VAL A 587 8.58 40.06 24.16
CA VAL A 587 9.41 41.24 23.92
C VAL A 587 8.98 42.30 24.95
N TYR A 588 9.87 42.65 25.88
CA TYR A 588 9.54 43.53 27.00
C TYR A 588 10.25 44.87 26.96
N ASP A 589 11.39 44.98 26.28
CA ASP A 589 12.15 46.21 26.16
C ASP A 589 13.03 46.23 24.89
N GLY A 590 13.75 47.33 24.64
CA GLY A 590 14.70 47.44 23.57
C GLY A 590 15.07 48.89 23.32
N LYS A 591 15.75 49.18 22.19
CA LYS A 591 16.09 50.52 21.75
C LYS A 591 15.98 50.65 20.24
N MET A 592 15.52 51.83 19.79
CA MET A 592 15.52 52.22 18.39
C MET A 592 16.32 53.54 18.22
N HIS A 593 16.84 53.73 17.01
CA HIS A 593 17.46 54.97 16.59
C HIS A 593 16.59 55.66 15.57
N PRO A 594 16.34 56.99 15.69
CA PRO A 594 15.38 57.71 14.81
C PRO A 594 15.66 57.58 13.31
N VAL A 595 16.94 57.41 12.92
CA VAL A 595 17.38 57.39 11.52
C VAL A 595 17.84 56.00 11.07
N ASP A 596 18.54 55.26 11.94
CA ASP A 596 19.25 54.02 11.55
C ASP A 596 18.42 52.75 11.84
N SER A 597 17.26 52.86 12.49
CA SER A 597 16.39 51.71 12.75
C SER A 597 15.52 51.35 11.57
N ASN A 598 15.59 50.10 11.15
CA ASN A 598 14.79 49.51 10.09
C ASN A 598 14.37 48.09 10.42
N GLU A 599 13.50 47.50 9.60
CA GLU A 599 12.98 46.13 9.79
C GLU A 599 14.09 45.10 9.83
N LEU A 600 15.08 45.19 8.94
CA LEU A 600 16.20 44.26 8.88
C LEU A 600 17.02 44.28 10.20
N SER A 601 17.26 45.42 10.77
CA SER A 601 18.00 45.56 12.03
C SER A 601 17.29 44.89 13.19
N PHE A 602 15.97 45.04 13.26
CA PHE A 602 15.16 44.37 14.31
C PHE A 602 14.98 42.86 14.04
N THR A 603 14.90 42.45 12.77
CA THR A 603 14.90 41.00 12.44
C THR A 603 16.20 40.34 12.90
N LEU A 604 17.36 40.93 12.63
CA LEU A 604 18.66 40.42 13.04
C LEU A 604 18.83 40.49 14.55
N ALA A 605 18.43 41.58 15.21
CA ALA A 605 18.52 41.70 16.66
C ALA A 605 17.65 40.64 17.38
N ALA A 606 16.42 40.43 16.92
CA ALA A 606 15.51 39.45 17.46
C ALA A 606 16.01 38.01 17.28
N ARG A 607 16.58 37.72 16.12
CA ARG A 607 17.16 36.39 15.81
C ARG A 607 18.28 36.02 16.79
N HIS A 608 19.21 36.94 17.02
CA HIS A 608 20.30 36.72 17.96
C HIS A 608 19.81 36.67 19.42
N ALA A 609 18.97 37.61 19.85
CA ALA A 609 18.43 37.62 21.21
C ALA A 609 17.63 36.33 21.50
N PHE A 610 16.83 35.86 20.54
CA PHE A 610 16.09 34.61 20.68
C PHE A 610 17.03 33.40 20.77
N SER A 611 18.04 33.32 19.91
CA SER A 611 19.04 32.25 19.93
C SER A 611 19.73 32.16 21.29
N ASP A 612 20.17 33.30 21.83
CA ASP A 612 20.88 33.36 23.13
C ASP A 612 19.94 32.96 24.28
N ALA A 613 18.71 33.48 24.29
CA ALA A 613 17.71 33.11 25.30
C ALA A 613 17.35 31.63 25.22
N PHE A 614 17.17 31.09 24.02
CA PHE A 614 16.84 29.68 23.80
C PHE A 614 17.93 28.76 24.33
N LYS A 615 19.19 29.05 24.04
CA LYS A 615 20.35 28.31 24.56
C LYS A 615 20.45 28.35 26.09
N ALA A 616 20.08 29.46 26.71
CA ALA A 616 20.06 29.61 28.15
C ALA A 616 18.85 28.96 28.84
N ALA A 617 17.79 28.66 28.10
CA ALA A 617 16.53 28.15 28.60
C ALA A 617 16.47 26.62 28.77
N GLY A 618 17.61 25.94 28.86
CA GLY A 618 17.67 24.48 29.00
C GLY A 618 17.11 23.76 27.79
N PRO A 619 17.68 23.96 26.62
CA PRO A 619 17.14 23.40 25.37
C PRO A 619 17.22 21.87 25.38
N LYS A 620 16.22 21.26 24.76
CA LYS A 620 16.06 19.81 24.63
C LYS A 620 15.69 19.43 23.21
N ILE A 621 16.13 18.25 22.79
CA ILE A 621 15.77 17.63 21.53
C ILE A 621 14.58 16.71 21.73
N LEU A 622 13.64 16.76 20.80
CA LEU A 622 12.48 15.86 20.72
C LEU A 622 12.65 14.93 19.52
N GLU A 623 12.27 13.67 19.70
CA GLU A 623 12.19 12.68 18.63
C GLU A 623 10.74 12.33 18.30
N PRO A 624 10.42 12.01 17.03
CA PRO A 624 9.08 11.59 16.65
C PRO A 624 8.82 10.17 17.15
N ILE A 625 7.69 10.00 17.84
CA ILE A 625 7.18 8.73 18.35
C ILE A 625 6.01 8.29 17.50
N TYR A 626 5.97 7.00 17.18
CA TYR A 626 4.93 6.37 16.40
C TYR A 626 4.17 5.35 17.24
N ASP A 627 2.85 5.32 17.07
CA ASP A 627 2.03 4.20 17.49
C ASP A 627 2.30 3.04 16.51
N LEU A 628 2.63 1.89 17.07
CA LEU A 628 2.93 0.65 16.35
C LEU A 628 1.90 -0.40 16.74
N GLU A 629 1.26 -1.02 15.76
CA GLU A 629 0.45 -2.21 15.94
C GLU A 629 1.09 -3.37 15.21
N VAL A 630 1.41 -4.44 15.92
CA VAL A 630 2.01 -5.66 15.35
C VAL A 630 1.02 -6.81 15.47
N TYR A 631 0.77 -7.49 14.35
CA TYR A 631 -0.02 -8.70 14.29
C TYR A 631 0.91 -9.88 14.12
N VAL A 632 0.94 -10.80 15.09
CA VAL A 632 1.89 -11.90 15.15
C VAL A 632 1.21 -13.19 15.63
N PRO A 633 1.54 -14.37 15.06
CA PRO A 633 1.10 -15.64 15.62
C PRO A 633 1.61 -15.81 17.06
N GLY A 634 0.81 -16.45 17.93
CA GLY A 634 1.11 -16.58 19.37
C GLY A 634 2.51 -17.14 19.66
N ASP A 635 2.97 -18.10 18.84
CA ASP A 635 4.28 -18.74 19.00
C ASP A 635 5.48 -17.79 18.92
N TYR A 636 5.35 -16.67 18.19
CA TYR A 636 6.42 -15.68 18.01
C TYR A 636 6.29 -14.46 18.91
N MET A 637 5.27 -14.40 19.74
CA MET A 637 4.96 -13.25 20.58
C MET A 637 6.12 -12.86 21.49
N GLY A 638 6.75 -13.85 22.13
CA GLY A 638 7.88 -13.63 23.06
C GLY A 638 9.07 -13.00 22.38
N ASP A 639 9.43 -13.49 21.19
CA ASP A 639 10.57 -13.00 20.44
C ASP A 639 10.32 -11.56 19.93
N VAL A 640 9.10 -11.28 19.44
CA VAL A 640 8.71 -9.94 19.00
C VAL A 640 8.69 -8.94 20.15
N MET A 641 8.17 -9.33 21.32
CA MET A 641 8.21 -8.47 22.50
C MET A 641 9.65 -8.14 22.94
N SER A 642 10.53 -9.13 22.91
CA SER A 642 11.94 -8.96 23.26
C SER A 642 12.65 -8.01 22.28
N ASP A 643 12.42 -8.15 20.99
CA ASP A 643 12.95 -7.24 19.96
C ASP A 643 12.44 -5.81 20.16
N LEU A 644 11.15 -5.62 20.42
CA LEU A 644 10.56 -4.31 20.67
C LEU A 644 11.13 -3.62 21.92
N GLN A 645 11.35 -4.37 22.99
CA GLN A 645 12.01 -3.84 24.20
C GLN A 645 13.43 -3.37 23.89
N GLY A 646 14.18 -4.11 23.09
CA GLY A 646 15.51 -3.71 22.62
C GLY A 646 15.50 -2.43 21.77
N ARG A 647 14.35 -2.09 21.17
CA ARG A 647 14.15 -0.88 20.34
C ARG A 647 13.53 0.29 21.10
N ARG A 648 13.66 0.35 22.40
CA ARG A 648 13.06 1.40 23.24
C ARG A 648 11.53 1.54 23.05
N ALA A 649 10.85 0.49 22.60
CA ALA A 649 9.41 0.51 22.45
C ALA A 649 8.73 0.38 23.82
N MET A 650 7.66 1.17 24.01
CA MET A 650 6.79 1.08 25.17
C MET A 650 5.55 0.28 24.80
N ILE A 651 5.42 -0.93 25.35
CA ILE A 651 4.23 -1.77 25.14
C ILE A 651 3.04 -1.14 25.87
N MET A 652 1.96 -0.88 25.11
CA MET A 652 0.75 -0.23 25.59
C MET A 652 -0.39 -1.22 25.87
N GLY A 653 -0.43 -2.33 25.13
CA GLY A 653 -1.46 -3.33 25.27
C GLY A 653 -1.26 -4.54 24.38
N MET A 654 -2.03 -5.58 24.67
CA MET A 654 -2.09 -6.81 23.88
C MET A 654 -3.55 -7.22 23.76
N ASP A 655 -3.92 -7.69 22.57
CA ASP A 655 -5.24 -8.22 22.27
C ASP A 655 -5.13 -9.42 21.34
N SER A 656 -6.19 -10.19 21.17
CA SER A 656 -6.24 -11.33 20.28
C SER A 656 -7.31 -11.11 19.22
N GLU A 657 -6.92 -11.17 17.95
CA GLU A 657 -7.81 -10.94 16.83
C GLU A 657 -7.60 -12.02 15.75
N ALA A 658 -8.65 -12.75 15.43
CA ALA A 658 -8.68 -13.75 14.34
C ALA A 658 -7.50 -14.74 14.36
N GLY A 659 -7.13 -15.28 15.55
CA GLY A 659 -6.03 -16.24 15.72
C GLY A 659 -4.63 -15.62 15.76
N TYR A 660 -4.51 -14.30 15.66
CA TYR A 660 -3.28 -13.55 15.84
C TYR A 660 -3.30 -12.80 17.18
N GLN A 661 -2.13 -12.57 17.71
CA GLN A 661 -1.93 -11.66 18.82
C GLN A 661 -1.65 -10.26 18.25
N LYS A 662 -2.39 -9.28 18.73
CA LYS A 662 -2.20 -7.87 18.39
C LYS A 662 -1.42 -7.18 19.51
N LEU A 663 -0.23 -6.72 19.20
CA LEU A 663 0.63 -5.93 20.09
C LEU A 663 0.49 -4.46 19.75
N GLN A 664 0.24 -3.63 20.75
CA GLN A 664 0.23 -2.17 20.63
C GLN A 664 1.41 -1.58 21.39
N ALA A 665 2.18 -0.73 20.74
CA ALA A 665 3.36 -0.10 21.32
C ALA A 665 3.56 1.33 20.81
N LYS A 666 4.34 2.12 21.57
CA LYS A 666 4.90 3.39 21.10
C LYS A 666 6.38 3.20 20.88
N ILE A 667 6.89 3.67 19.74
CA ILE A 667 8.27 3.46 19.33
C ILE A 667 8.85 4.70 18.66
N PRO A 668 10.12 5.08 18.93
CA PRO A 668 10.79 6.14 18.21
C PRO A 668 10.99 5.80 16.72
N LEU A 669 10.83 6.78 15.84
CA LEU A 669 10.98 6.58 14.40
C LEU A 669 12.34 5.97 14.02
N LYS A 670 13.41 6.37 14.69
CA LYS A 670 14.76 5.84 14.45
C LYS A 670 14.83 4.32 14.58
N GLU A 671 14.09 3.76 15.53
CA GLU A 671 14.07 2.32 15.80
C GLU A 671 13.22 1.52 14.80
N LEU A 672 12.41 2.21 13.99
CA LEU A 672 11.64 1.59 12.92
C LEU A 672 12.43 1.37 11.62
N ALA A 673 13.64 1.96 11.49
CA ALA A 673 14.39 2.01 10.22
C ALA A 673 14.58 0.64 9.53
N ASN A 674 14.81 -0.43 10.28
CA ASN A 674 14.98 -1.79 9.76
C ASN A 674 14.00 -2.78 10.43
N TYR A 675 12.93 -2.28 11.06
CA TYR A 675 12.01 -3.12 11.82
C TYR A 675 11.30 -4.15 10.95
N SER A 676 10.92 -3.80 9.72
CA SER A 676 10.28 -4.73 8.77
C SER A 676 11.15 -5.96 8.48
N ILE A 677 12.46 -5.76 8.33
CA ILE A 677 13.41 -6.84 8.08
C ILE A 677 13.55 -7.73 9.32
N SER A 678 13.73 -7.11 10.49
CA SER A 678 13.84 -7.86 11.76
C SER A 678 12.58 -8.66 12.06
N LEU A 679 11.42 -8.04 11.95
CA LEU A 679 10.13 -8.71 12.19
C LEU A 679 9.92 -9.88 11.24
N SER A 680 10.22 -9.70 9.95
CA SER A 680 10.15 -10.76 8.96
C SER A 680 11.10 -11.92 9.27
N SER A 681 12.33 -11.61 9.67
CA SER A 681 13.33 -12.63 10.05
C SER A 681 12.90 -13.41 11.30
N LEU A 682 12.41 -12.74 12.35
CA LEU A 682 11.98 -13.36 13.59
C LEU A 682 10.77 -14.29 13.41
N THR A 683 9.87 -13.95 12.51
CA THR A 683 8.58 -14.62 12.37
C THR A 683 8.43 -15.43 11.08
N GLY A 684 9.52 -15.55 10.30
CA GLY A 684 9.48 -16.19 8.98
C GLY A 684 8.50 -15.50 8.02
N GLY A 685 8.33 -14.16 8.16
CA GLY A 685 7.36 -13.38 7.39
C GLY A 685 5.90 -13.47 7.87
N ARG A 686 5.63 -14.16 8.98
CA ARG A 686 4.26 -14.42 9.49
C ARG A 686 3.65 -13.27 10.27
N ALA A 687 4.41 -12.22 10.57
CA ALA A 687 3.91 -11.04 11.24
C ALA A 687 3.74 -9.87 10.26
N SER A 688 2.82 -8.99 10.59
CA SER A 688 2.65 -7.71 9.90
C SER A 688 2.55 -6.59 10.92
N PHE A 689 2.80 -5.37 10.48
CA PHE A 689 2.66 -4.22 11.35
C PHE A 689 2.13 -3.00 10.61
N THR A 690 1.55 -2.08 11.38
CA THR A 690 1.15 -0.76 10.92
C THR A 690 1.71 0.29 11.86
N THR A 691 1.99 1.48 11.33
CA THR A 691 2.51 2.60 12.10
C THR A 691 1.71 3.86 11.84
N LYS A 692 1.58 4.70 12.85
CA LYS A 692 0.97 6.02 12.76
C LYS A 692 1.75 7.00 13.63
N PHE A 693 2.03 8.20 13.12
CA PHE A 693 2.64 9.25 13.94
C PHE A 693 1.76 9.55 15.17
N ALA A 694 2.37 9.57 16.35
CA ALA A 694 1.70 9.84 17.62
C ALA A 694 2.05 11.22 18.17
N SER A 695 3.32 11.46 18.50
CA SER A 695 3.78 12.66 19.21
C SER A 695 5.27 12.90 19.04
N TYR A 696 5.74 14.01 19.57
CA TYR A 696 7.15 14.26 19.80
C TYR A 696 7.44 14.12 21.32
N GLU A 697 8.49 13.38 21.67
CA GLU A 697 8.93 13.17 23.05
C GLU A 697 10.43 13.45 23.22
N LEU A 698 10.84 13.75 24.46
CA LEU A 698 12.23 14.07 24.77
C LEU A 698 13.14 12.87 24.47
N VAL A 699 14.25 13.12 23.78
CA VAL A 699 15.30 12.10 23.62
C VAL A 699 16.04 11.86 24.96
N PRO A 700 16.60 10.66 25.19
CA PRO A 700 17.53 10.42 26.30
C PRO A 700 18.73 11.38 26.25
N ASN A 701 19.29 11.74 27.44
CA ASN A 701 20.34 12.73 27.52
C ASN A 701 21.65 12.35 26.78
N ASP A 702 21.99 11.06 26.77
CA ASP A 702 23.13 10.52 26.04
C ASP A 702 22.97 10.67 24.54
N LEU A 703 21.74 10.39 24.02
CA LEU A 703 21.42 10.60 22.62
C LEU A 703 21.43 12.08 22.25
N GLN A 704 20.91 12.96 23.12
CA GLN A 704 20.99 14.41 22.90
C GLN A 704 22.41 14.91 22.72
N GLN A 705 23.33 14.49 23.61
CA GLN A 705 24.74 14.90 23.53
C GLN A 705 25.39 14.41 22.22
N LYS A 706 25.07 13.19 21.81
CA LYS A 706 25.55 12.64 20.54
C LYS A 706 25.07 13.46 19.34
N LEU A 707 23.77 13.79 19.29
CA LEU A 707 23.19 14.60 18.21
C LEU A 707 23.79 16.01 18.12
N ILE A 708 24.08 16.62 19.27
CA ILE A 708 24.74 17.94 19.31
C ILE A 708 26.17 17.84 18.76
N ALA A 709 26.93 16.83 19.17
CA ALA A 709 28.28 16.62 18.70
C ALA A 709 28.35 16.31 17.18
N GLU A 710 27.41 15.52 16.68
CA GLU A 710 27.28 15.23 15.25
C GLU A 710 26.99 16.52 14.45
N HIS A 711 26.08 17.36 14.94
CA HIS A 711 25.77 18.64 14.29
C HIS A 711 26.96 19.61 14.30
N GLU A 712 27.69 19.72 15.41
CA GLU A 712 28.89 20.56 15.49
C GLU A 712 30.01 20.10 14.54
N ALA A 713 30.11 18.80 14.29
CA ALA A 713 31.04 18.25 13.31
C ALA A 713 30.60 18.59 11.87
N GLU A 714 29.32 18.43 11.56
CA GLU A 714 28.76 18.75 10.22
C GLU A 714 28.95 20.25 9.88
N VAL A 715 28.74 21.15 10.85
CA VAL A 715 28.93 22.61 10.64
C VAL A 715 30.38 22.95 10.36
N LYS A 716 31.33 22.28 11.01
CA LYS A 716 32.78 22.49 10.77
C LYS A 716 33.18 22.03 9.37
N ASP A 717 32.64 20.87 8.91
CA ASP A 717 32.92 20.35 7.59
C ASP A 717 32.30 21.22 6.45
N GLU A 718 31.21 21.94 6.73
CA GLU A 718 30.59 22.89 5.76
C GLU A 718 31.34 24.24 5.70
N GLU A 719 32.11 24.61 6.73
CA GLU A 719 32.89 25.83 6.78
C GLU A 719 34.35 25.69 6.21
N GLU A 720 34.84 24.45 6.10
CA GLU A 720 36.10 24.11 5.42
C GLU A 720 35.86 23.86 3.90
#